data_b07b4454c2c211198764fc796a304a21
#
_entry.id   b07b4454c2c211198764fc796a304a21
#
_cell.length_a   1.000
_cell.length_b   1.000
_cell.length_c   1.000
_cell.angle_alpha   90.00
_cell.angle_beta   90.00
_cell.angle_gamma   90.00
#
_symmetry.space_group_name_H-M   'P 1'
#
loop_
_entity.id
_entity.type
_entity.pdbx_description
1 polymer ?
#
loop_
_entity_poly.entity_id
_entity_poly.type
_entity_poly.pdbx_seq_one_letter_code
_entity_poly.pdbx_strand_id
1 'polypeptide(L)'
;MTDQNQFPHNPLSFDRKALSDEEIRQLFSQILLPRMIEEKMLSQLRQGKISKWFSGMGQEAISVGAAAALAADNFILPMHRNLGIFTTRGVTLDRLFSQFQGKANGFTKGRDRSFHFGSREHHIVGMISHLGPQLGIADGIALAQKLDETGKATLVFTGDGGASEGDFHEALNVAAVWQLPVIICIENNAWGLSTPSDEQFKFEHFTDKAIGYGIPEEDALQVDGNDLLAVYHAVKGAAEAMRDRPRPIMIEFKTFRMRGHEEASGTKYYPDGLIEHWAQIDPVERFTDWAKTNGIIDNDFIEALRTEHSQTIKSGLKAAASEPDIATSESDELADRFAAVPDSRWPNLEEVEASSREMRLIDAIQEGLGQSMEAFPELVLMGQDIADYGGVFKVTEGFVERFGKDRVRNTPLCESAIVVAALGLSISNKKAMMEMQFSDFVTVGFNQIVNNLAKIHWRWGQNADVVVRMPTGGNVGAGPFHSQSTEAWFFHVPGLKIIYPSSPEDAKGLLLRSFEDPNPILFFEHKFLYRSLSGVVPEQPYSIELGKAKVTRTGSDLTIVTYGLGVQWAEEIARNQSKHSIEIIDLRTLLPWDEACVMDSVRKTNRALVLHEDTMTGGIGAEIAARIQSECWHDLDAPVSRVAGLDTAFPFAQNLETQFLANHRLADAIQDLLSH
;
A
#
# COMPACT_ATOMS: atom_id res chain seq x y z
N MET A 1 29.37 24.66 3.77
CA MET A 1 28.87 25.38 4.95
C MET A 1 27.53 25.95 4.55
N THR A 2 26.46 25.24 4.87
CA THR A 2 25.08 25.72 4.63
C THR A 2 24.90 26.97 5.49
N ASP A 3 24.47 28.03 4.84
CA ASP A 3 24.26 29.33 5.50
C ASP A 3 23.16 29.16 6.55
N GLN A 4 23.58 29.04 7.81
CA GLN A 4 22.70 28.82 8.98
C GLN A 4 21.93 30.09 9.37
N ASN A 5 22.09 31.17 8.62
CA ASN A 5 21.53 32.50 8.89
C ASN A 5 20.24 32.83 8.11
N GLN A 6 19.57 31.87 7.48
CA GLN A 6 18.44 32.15 6.59
C GLN A 6 17.14 32.56 7.28
N PHE A 7 17.00 32.39 8.58
CA PHE A 7 15.87 32.95 9.32
C PHE A 7 16.40 33.97 10.35
N PRO A 8 16.09 35.26 10.19
CA PRO A 8 16.40 36.23 11.21
C PRO A 8 15.61 35.90 12.49
N HIS A 9 16.32 35.44 13.50
CA HIS A 9 15.71 35.02 14.76
C HIS A 9 15.24 36.21 15.58
N ASN A 10 13.98 36.58 15.38
CA ASN A 10 13.29 37.38 16.40
C ASN A 10 12.50 36.41 17.28
N PRO A 11 13.00 36.00 18.45
CA PRO A 11 12.40 34.95 19.27
C PRO A 11 11.00 35.28 19.81
N LEU A 12 10.55 36.52 19.64
CA LEU A 12 9.28 37.00 20.19
C LEU A 12 8.27 37.47 19.13
N SER A 13 8.50 37.22 17.85
CA SER A 13 7.62 37.68 16.77
C SER A 13 6.67 36.60 16.26
N PHE A 14 5.82 36.08 17.12
CA PHE A 14 4.72 35.22 16.71
C PHE A 14 3.53 36.07 16.23
N ASP A 15 2.98 35.77 15.06
CA ASP A 15 1.79 36.42 14.52
C ASP A 15 0.54 35.66 14.95
N ARG A 16 -0.14 36.11 16.00
CA ARG A 16 -1.37 35.46 16.49
C ARG A 16 -2.60 35.67 15.58
N LYS A 17 -2.56 36.65 14.69
CA LYS A 17 -3.71 37.06 13.88
C LYS A 17 -4.99 37.18 14.72
N ALA A 18 -6.04 36.47 14.35
CA ALA A 18 -7.34 36.49 15.03
C ALA A 18 -7.50 35.48 16.17
N LEU A 19 -6.44 34.73 16.54
CA LEU A 19 -6.54 33.74 17.63
C LEU A 19 -6.77 34.43 18.97
N SER A 20 -7.74 33.92 19.71
CA SER A 20 -8.05 34.32 21.09
C SER A 20 -6.98 33.82 22.09
N ASP A 21 -6.96 34.39 23.30
CA ASP A 21 -6.08 33.91 24.36
C ASP A 21 -6.36 32.44 24.73
N GLU A 22 -7.61 32.01 24.64
CA GLU A 22 -8.01 30.62 24.91
C GLU A 22 -7.45 29.67 23.86
N GLU A 23 -7.53 30.01 22.57
CA GLU A 23 -6.93 29.20 21.50
C GLU A 23 -5.40 29.12 21.65
N ILE A 24 -4.76 30.22 22.04
CA ILE A 24 -3.31 30.23 22.32
C ILE A 24 -2.97 29.33 23.53
N ARG A 25 -3.75 29.38 24.61
CA ARG A 25 -3.58 28.48 25.76
C ARG A 25 -3.75 27.01 25.36
N GLN A 26 -4.72 26.72 24.50
CA GLN A 26 -4.94 25.37 23.98
C GLN A 26 -3.73 24.90 23.15
N LEU A 27 -3.23 25.72 22.22
CA LEU A 27 -2.03 25.43 21.45
C LEU A 27 -0.81 25.23 22.34
N PHE A 28 -0.68 26.02 23.42
CA PHE A 28 0.39 25.83 24.41
C PHE A 28 0.27 24.48 25.12
N SER A 29 -0.93 24.08 25.53
CA SER A 29 -1.16 22.76 26.12
C SER A 29 -0.77 21.64 25.14
N GLN A 30 -1.16 21.79 23.88
CA GLN A 30 -0.91 20.80 22.82
C GLN A 30 0.57 20.64 22.47
N ILE A 31 1.39 21.74 22.52
CA ILE A 31 2.82 21.62 22.23
C ILE A 31 3.63 21.16 23.44
N LEU A 32 3.19 21.46 24.66
CA LEU A 32 3.85 21.05 25.89
C LEU A 32 3.73 19.53 26.12
N LEU A 33 2.58 18.94 25.82
CA LEU A 33 2.33 17.51 26.06
C LEU A 33 3.32 16.58 25.32
N PRO A 34 3.50 16.66 23.99
CA PRO A 34 4.49 15.82 23.30
C PRO A 34 5.92 16.04 23.82
N ARG A 35 6.34 17.27 24.17
CA ARG A 35 7.65 17.52 24.78
C ARG A 35 7.82 16.72 26.07
N MET A 36 6.83 16.75 26.97
CA MET A 36 6.89 16.00 28.22
C MET A 36 6.85 14.48 28.01
N ILE A 37 6.16 14.00 26.97
CA ILE A 37 6.18 12.58 26.58
C ILE A 37 7.58 12.19 26.07
N GLU A 38 8.17 13.00 25.18
CA GLU A 38 9.52 12.77 24.62
C GLU A 38 10.58 12.57 25.72
N GLU A 39 10.59 13.45 26.73
CA GLU A 39 11.49 13.34 27.89
C GLU A 39 11.25 12.04 28.66
N LYS A 40 10.01 11.62 28.78
CA LYS A 40 9.65 10.40 29.47
C LYS A 40 10.01 9.15 28.67
N MET A 41 9.85 9.17 27.35
CA MET A 41 10.19 8.04 26.47
C MET A 41 11.70 7.77 26.46
N LEU A 42 12.54 8.79 26.54
CA LEU A 42 13.98 8.59 26.73
C LEU A 42 14.30 7.78 27.99
N SER A 43 13.60 8.07 29.09
CA SER A 43 13.73 7.29 30.33
C SER A 43 13.24 5.84 30.15
N GLN A 44 12.14 5.60 29.42
CA GLN A 44 11.63 4.26 29.13
C GLN A 44 12.60 3.46 28.24
N LEU A 45 13.21 4.11 27.24
CA LEU A 45 14.23 3.50 26.39
C LEU A 45 15.45 3.03 27.20
N ARG A 46 15.98 3.91 28.08
CA ARG A 46 17.11 3.58 28.95
C ARG A 46 16.82 2.45 29.94
N GLN A 47 15.55 2.25 30.30
CA GLN A 47 15.09 1.14 31.14
C GLN A 47 14.75 -0.14 30.34
N GLY A 48 14.93 -0.13 29.02
CA GLY A 48 14.62 -1.27 28.15
C GLY A 48 13.13 -1.59 28.01
N LYS A 49 12.24 -0.66 28.38
CA LYS A 49 10.78 -0.83 28.28
C LYS A 49 10.24 -0.56 26.89
N ILE A 50 10.98 0.14 26.06
CA ILE A 50 10.78 0.31 24.63
C ILE A 50 12.08 0.04 23.91
N SER A 51 12.01 -0.49 22.69
CA SER A 51 13.21 -0.94 21.96
C SER A 51 13.87 0.15 21.13
N LYS A 52 13.07 1.08 20.61
CA LYS A 52 13.51 2.17 19.72
C LYS A 52 12.68 3.42 19.93
N TRP A 53 13.33 4.57 19.74
CA TRP A 53 12.65 5.85 19.78
C TRP A 53 13.24 6.83 18.75
N PHE A 54 12.37 7.39 17.93
CA PHE A 54 12.69 8.43 16.96
C PHE A 54 12.11 9.73 17.49
N SER A 55 12.92 10.51 18.19
CA SER A 55 12.47 11.71 18.86
C SER A 55 12.05 12.80 17.89
N GLY A 56 10.91 13.44 18.18
CA GLY A 56 10.43 14.66 17.55
C GLY A 56 10.88 15.94 18.25
N MET A 57 11.77 15.85 19.23
CA MET A 57 12.23 17.00 20.02
C MET A 57 12.89 18.05 19.13
N GLY A 58 12.41 19.28 19.22
CA GLY A 58 12.81 20.39 18.37
C GLY A 58 11.90 20.63 17.15
N GLN A 59 10.99 19.68 16.85
CA GLN A 59 10.06 19.73 15.70
C GLN A 59 8.57 19.70 16.13
N GLU A 60 8.29 19.89 17.42
CA GLU A 60 6.93 19.80 17.97
C GLU A 60 5.98 20.83 17.38
N ALA A 61 6.46 22.03 17.04
CA ALA A 61 5.64 23.09 16.46
C ALA A 61 5.04 22.66 15.11
N ILE A 62 5.78 21.90 14.32
CA ILE A 62 5.29 21.41 13.02
C ILE A 62 4.13 20.42 13.23
N SER A 63 4.38 19.37 14.02
CA SER A 63 3.40 18.30 14.21
C SER A 63 2.12 18.78 14.91
N VAL A 64 2.25 19.66 15.90
CA VAL A 64 1.12 20.24 16.64
C VAL A 64 0.39 21.31 15.83
N GLY A 65 1.12 22.28 15.28
CA GLY A 65 0.54 23.38 14.50
C GLY A 65 -0.24 22.88 13.29
N ALA A 66 0.33 21.93 12.56
CA ALA A 66 -0.32 21.34 11.39
C ALA A 66 -1.58 20.52 11.77
N ALA A 67 -1.52 19.71 12.82
CA ALA A 67 -2.67 18.93 13.26
C ALA A 67 -3.80 19.79 13.84
N ALA A 68 -3.46 20.86 14.58
CA ALA A 68 -4.43 21.80 15.14
C ALA A 68 -5.10 22.69 14.07
N ALA A 69 -4.43 22.92 12.94
CA ALA A 69 -4.93 23.74 11.83
C ALA A 69 -6.06 23.07 11.04
N LEU A 70 -6.18 21.74 11.11
CA LEU A 70 -7.11 20.95 10.30
C LEU A 70 -8.28 20.42 11.14
N ALA A 71 -9.47 20.35 10.54
CA ALA A 71 -10.60 19.67 11.15
C ALA A 71 -10.30 18.18 11.40
N ALA A 72 -10.92 17.59 12.41
CA ALA A 72 -10.63 16.23 12.88
C ALA A 72 -10.85 15.14 11.83
N ASP A 73 -11.67 15.40 10.83
CA ASP A 73 -12.05 14.48 9.75
C ASP A 73 -11.22 14.64 8.46
N ASN A 74 -10.19 15.49 8.47
CA ASN A 74 -9.17 15.50 7.41
C ASN A 74 -8.12 14.42 7.69
N PHE A 75 -7.67 13.72 6.67
CA PHE A 75 -6.62 12.73 6.81
C PHE A 75 -5.25 13.37 6.99
N ILE A 76 -4.46 12.79 7.90
CA ILE A 76 -3.05 13.14 8.12
C ILE A 76 -2.20 11.88 8.00
N LEU A 77 -1.12 11.99 7.21
CA LEU A 77 -0.14 10.93 7.01
C LEU A 77 1.19 11.39 7.63
N PRO A 78 1.44 11.04 8.92
CA PRO A 78 2.62 11.48 9.66
C PRO A 78 3.87 10.69 9.28
N MET A 79 5.03 11.22 9.67
CA MET A 79 6.27 10.47 9.79
C MET A 79 6.45 9.87 11.19
N HIS A 80 7.52 9.09 11.35
CA HIS A 80 7.88 8.35 12.57
C HIS A 80 8.29 9.21 13.77
N ARG A 81 8.28 10.56 13.68
CA ARG A 81 8.61 11.49 14.76
C ARG A 81 7.52 12.54 15.07
N ASN A 82 6.38 12.44 14.40
CA ASN A 82 5.30 13.42 14.55
C ASN A 82 4.36 13.08 15.73
N LEU A 83 4.90 12.87 16.93
CA LEU A 83 4.14 12.58 18.15
C LEU A 83 3.01 13.59 18.38
N GLY A 84 3.27 14.87 18.12
CA GLY A 84 2.28 15.94 18.28
C GLY A 84 1.01 15.76 17.46
N ILE A 85 1.06 15.07 16.31
CA ILE A 85 -0.14 14.76 15.51
C ILE A 85 -1.08 13.84 16.30
N PHE A 86 -0.54 12.77 16.89
CA PHE A 86 -1.34 11.80 17.64
C PHE A 86 -1.97 12.41 18.88
N THR A 87 -1.21 13.20 19.64
CA THR A 87 -1.70 13.86 20.86
C THR A 87 -2.71 14.96 20.56
N THR A 88 -2.49 15.77 19.53
CA THR A 88 -3.40 16.84 19.09
C THR A 88 -4.70 16.29 18.52
N ARG A 89 -4.67 15.13 17.86
CA ARG A 89 -5.84 14.41 17.36
C ARG A 89 -6.61 13.65 18.45
N GLY A 90 -6.18 13.72 19.70
CA GLY A 90 -6.88 13.14 20.85
C GLY A 90 -6.68 11.64 21.04
N VAL A 91 -5.63 11.06 20.48
CA VAL A 91 -5.25 9.68 20.77
C VAL A 91 -4.93 9.54 22.25
N THR A 92 -5.63 8.65 22.96
CA THR A 92 -5.48 8.48 24.41
C THR A 92 -4.11 7.94 24.78
N LEU A 93 -3.52 8.45 25.88
CA LEU A 93 -2.14 8.12 26.22
C LEU A 93 -1.94 6.67 26.68
N ASP A 94 -2.95 6.04 27.28
CA ASP A 94 -2.92 4.61 27.61
C ASP A 94 -2.75 3.76 26.36
N ARG A 95 -3.55 3.99 25.33
CA ARG A 95 -3.49 3.29 24.06
C ARG A 95 -2.20 3.58 23.29
N LEU A 96 -1.75 4.84 23.32
CA LEU A 96 -0.49 5.25 22.69
C LEU A 96 0.72 4.56 23.34
N PHE A 97 0.76 4.51 24.68
CA PHE A 97 1.84 3.82 25.40
C PHE A 97 1.76 2.31 25.28
N SER A 98 0.56 1.73 25.16
CA SER A 98 0.38 0.32 24.81
C SER A 98 1.01 0.00 23.45
N GLN A 99 0.80 0.87 22.45
CA GLN A 99 1.46 0.75 21.14
C GLN A 99 2.98 0.80 21.27
N PHE A 100 3.53 1.76 22.04
CA PHE A 100 4.98 1.91 22.19
C PHE A 100 5.64 0.75 22.94
N GLN A 101 4.88 0.07 23.83
CA GLN A 101 5.34 -1.08 24.58
C GLN A 101 4.98 -2.43 23.92
N GLY A 102 4.36 -2.42 22.74
CA GLY A 102 3.97 -3.62 22.01
C GLY A 102 2.89 -4.44 22.73
N LYS A 103 1.92 -3.77 23.39
CA LYS A 103 0.83 -4.41 24.12
C LYS A 103 -0.43 -4.56 23.27
N ALA A 104 -1.39 -5.38 23.73
CA ALA A 104 -2.58 -5.76 23.00
C ALA A 104 -3.53 -4.58 22.70
N ASN A 105 -3.66 -3.62 23.61
CA ASN A 105 -4.50 -2.43 23.44
C ASN A 105 -3.90 -1.39 22.48
N GLY A 106 -2.66 -1.59 22.01
CA GLY A 106 -2.06 -0.80 20.93
C GLY A 106 -2.79 -0.99 19.59
N PHE A 107 -2.47 -0.14 18.63
CA PHE A 107 -3.13 -0.13 17.32
C PHE A 107 -2.77 -1.32 16.45
N THR A 108 -1.63 -1.94 16.71
CA THR A 108 -1.06 -3.03 15.88
C THR A 108 -1.05 -4.38 16.57
N LYS A 109 -1.71 -4.54 17.70
CA LYS A 109 -1.68 -5.79 18.48
C LYS A 109 -0.23 -6.27 18.73
N GLY A 110 0.72 -5.34 18.95
CA GLY A 110 2.13 -5.62 19.15
C GLY A 110 2.94 -5.99 17.88
N ARG A 111 2.34 -5.96 16.70
CA ARG A 111 2.96 -6.40 15.44
C ARG A 111 3.89 -5.35 14.81
N ASP A 112 3.72 -4.09 15.17
CA ASP A 112 4.55 -3.00 14.65
C ASP A 112 4.96 -2.04 15.77
N ARG A 113 6.04 -1.31 15.49
CA ARG A 113 6.67 -0.45 16.50
C ARG A 113 6.09 0.97 16.50
N SER A 114 6.52 1.75 17.46
CA SER A 114 6.11 3.10 17.88
C SER A 114 5.16 3.82 16.93
N PHE A 115 5.65 4.47 15.89
CA PHE A 115 4.83 5.32 15.02
C PHE A 115 4.45 4.67 13.67
N HIS A 116 4.62 3.36 13.53
CA HIS A 116 4.28 2.63 12.30
C HIS A 116 2.85 2.10 12.35
N PHE A 117 1.90 2.94 12.73
CA PHE A 117 0.49 2.58 12.82
C PHE A 117 -0.42 3.70 12.34
N GLY A 118 -1.60 3.34 11.89
CA GLY A 118 -2.69 4.25 11.60
C GLY A 118 -3.81 4.15 12.64
N SER A 119 -4.71 5.11 12.60
CA SER A 119 -5.95 5.11 13.38
C SER A 119 -7.09 5.65 12.51
N ARG A 120 -8.01 4.77 12.13
CA ARG A 120 -9.19 5.15 11.33
C ARG A 120 -10.07 6.16 12.08
N GLU A 121 -10.23 5.97 13.41
CA GLU A 121 -10.99 6.83 14.29
C GLU A 121 -10.47 8.28 14.30
N HIS A 122 -9.14 8.47 14.19
CA HIS A 122 -8.50 9.76 14.24
C HIS A 122 -8.09 10.29 12.86
N HIS A 123 -8.46 9.61 11.76
CA HIS A 123 -8.04 9.92 10.38
C HIS A 123 -6.53 10.02 10.22
N ILE A 124 -5.78 9.16 10.91
CA ILE A 124 -4.32 9.04 10.81
C ILE A 124 -3.98 7.79 10.03
N VAL A 125 -3.18 7.94 8.97
CA VAL A 125 -2.71 6.83 8.15
C VAL A 125 -1.25 6.54 8.45
N GLY A 126 -0.96 5.35 8.94
CA GLY A 126 0.37 4.96 9.38
C GLY A 126 1.36 4.74 8.22
N MET A 127 2.55 5.26 8.39
CA MET A 127 3.67 5.02 7.47
C MET A 127 4.25 3.62 7.62
N ILE A 128 5.11 3.24 6.68
CA ILE A 128 6.06 2.12 6.78
C ILE A 128 7.50 2.64 6.88
N SER A 129 8.46 1.76 7.17
CA SER A 129 9.87 2.17 7.26
C SER A 129 10.50 2.59 5.92
N HIS A 130 9.95 2.17 4.80
CA HIS A 130 10.31 2.66 3.47
C HIS A 130 9.73 4.08 3.33
N LEU A 131 10.60 5.05 3.04
CA LEU A 131 10.18 6.45 2.91
C LEU A 131 9.55 6.69 1.53
N GLY A 132 8.59 7.61 1.45
CA GLY A 132 7.98 8.03 0.20
C GLY A 132 6.56 7.49 -0.09
N PRO A 133 6.22 6.21 0.14
CA PRO A 133 4.91 5.65 -0.22
C PRO A 133 3.71 6.40 0.34
N GLN A 134 3.82 7.00 1.53
CA GLN A 134 2.74 7.78 2.13
C GLN A 134 2.28 8.96 1.26
N LEU A 135 3.16 9.49 0.41
CA LEU A 135 2.83 10.61 -0.50
C LEU A 135 1.81 10.17 -1.56
N GLY A 136 2.07 9.05 -2.24
CA GLY A 136 1.11 8.49 -3.19
C GLY A 136 -0.17 7.97 -2.53
N ILE A 137 -0.12 7.47 -1.28
CA ILE A 137 -1.33 7.15 -0.51
C ILE A 137 -2.15 8.43 -0.28
N ALA A 138 -1.51 9.54 0.07
CA ALA A 138 -2.18 10.82 0.24
C ALA A 138 -2.84 11.31 -1.06
N ASP A 139 -2.21 11.08 -2.20
CA ASP A 139 -2.79 11.40 -3.51
C ASP A 139 -4.09 10.63 -3.75
N GLY A 140 -4.12 9.34 -3.42
CA GLY A 140 -5.32 8.52 -3.54
C GLY A 140 -6.45 8.97 -2.61
N ILE A 141 -6.13 9.33 -1.37
CA ILE A 141 -7.10 9.91 -0.42
C ILE A 141 -7.62 11.26 -0.95
N ALA A 142 -6.73 12.12 -1.39
CA ALA A 142 -7.09 13.43 -1.96
C ALA A 142 -7.94 13.28 -3.24
N LEU A 143 -7.66 12.27 -4.07
CA LEU A 143 -8.49 11.94 -5.22
C LEU A 143 -9.91 11.55 -4.79
N ALA A 144 -10.07 10.69 -3.80
CA ALA A 144 -11.39 10.33 -3.27
C ALA A 144 -12.14 11.58 -2.76
N GLN A 145 -11.47 12.45 -2.00
CA GLN A 145 -12.06 13.69 -1.49
C GLN A 145 -12.48 14.64 -2.61
N LYS A 146 -11.70 14.71 -3.69
CA LYS A 146 -12.03 15.49 -4.89
C LYS A 146 -13.23 14.93 -5.63
N LEU A 147 -13.27 13.60 -5.84
CA LEU A 147 -14.40 12.92 -6.50
C LEU A 147 -15.72 13.04 -5.72
N ASP A 148 -15.63 13.08 -4.38
CA ASP A 148 -16.79 13.25 -3.49
C ASP A 148 -17.10 14.73 -3.19
N GLU A 149 -16.36 15.67 -3.77
CA GLU A 149 -16.52 17.13 -3.61
C GLU A 149 -16.60 17.55 -2.13
N THR A 150 -15.81 16.92 -1.25
CA THR A 150 -15.90 17.12 0.20
C THR A 150 -15.39 18.49 0.67
N GLY A 151 -14.58 19.17 -0.15
CA GLY A 151 -13.87 20.41 0.22
C GLY A 151 -12.78 20.20 1.28
N LYS A 152 -12.38 18.94 1.54
CA LYS A 152 -11.32 18.59 2.50
C LYS A 152 -9.95 18.54 1.85
N ALA A 153 -8.92 18.76 2.66
CA ALA A 153 -7.52 18.58 2.28
C ALA A 153 -6.94 17.33 2.95
N THR A 154 -6.01 16.66 2.27
CA THR A 154 -5.17 15.60 2.84
C THR A 154 -3.81 16.18 3.17
N LEU A 155 -3.32 15.94 4.38
CA LEU A 155 -2.01 16.40 4.84
C LEU A 155 -1.02 15.24 4.88
N VAL A 156 0.15 15.39 4.27
CA VAL A 156 1.19 14.35 4.27
C VAL A 156 2.55 14.93 4.58
N PHE A 157 3.34 14.18 5.38
CA PHE A 157 4.68 14.58 5.78
C PHE A 157 5.76 13.73 5.12
N THR A 158 6.87 14.37 4.79
CA THR A 158 8.14 13.73 4.47
C THR A 158 9.29 14.54 5.05
N GLY A 159 10.48 13.95 5.18
CA GLY A 159 11.70 14.67 5.53
C GLY A 159 12.48 15.07 4.28
N ASP A 160 13.47 15.94 4.45
CA ASP A 160 14.43 16.34 3.41
C ASP A 160 15.14 15.13 2.77
N GLY A 161 15.61 14.16 3.58
CA GLY A 161 16.17 12.92 3.05
C GLY A 161 15.16 12.07 2.29
N GLY A 162 13.92 11.97 2.79
CA GLY A 162 12.84 11.22 2.12
C GLY A 162 12.39 11.83 0.79
N ALA A 163 12.62 13.12 0.60
CA ALA A 163 12.34 13.83 -0.66
C ALA A 163 13.35 13.54 -1.79
N SER A 164 14.31 12.64 -1.57
CA SER A 164 15.19 12.07 -2.59
C SER A 164 14.68 10.75 -3.16
N GLU A 165 13.68 10.13 -2.54
CA GLU A 165 13.07 8.89 -3.03
C GLU A 165 12.28 9.11 -4.32
N GLY A 166 12.25 8.09 -5.20
CA GLY A 166 11.47 8.13 -6.43
C GLY A 166 9.98 8.40 -6.19
N ASP A 167 9.41 7.81 -5.14
CA ASP A 167 8.02 7.97 -4.73
C ASP A 167 7.63 9.44 -4.49
N PHE A 168 8.56 10.27 -3.98
CA PHE A 168 8.33 11.70 -3.82
C PHE A 168 8.07 12.38 -5.17
N HIS A 169 8.90 12.07 -6.17
CA HIS A 169 8.80 12.68 -7.49
C HIS A 169 7.55 12.24 -8.25
N GLU A 170 7.23 10.96 -8.15
CA GLU A 170 6.02 10.41 -8.77
C GLU A 170 4.76 11.01 -8.16
N ALA A 171 4.66 11.06 -6.82
CA ALA A 171 3.51 11.61 -6.12
C ALA A 171 3.30 13.09 -6.42
N LEU A 172 4.35 13.93 -6.40
CA LEU A 172 4.23 15.33 -6.74
C LEU A 172 3.68 15.53 -8.16
N ASN A 173 4.16 14.74 -9.11
CA ASN A 173 3.68 14.78 -10.47
C ASN A 173 2.21 14.38 -10.58
N VAL A 174 1.81 13.29 -9.91
CA VAL A 174 0.41 12.82 -9.86
C VAL A 174 -0.48 13.89 -9.23
N ALA A 175 -0.10 14.44 -8.08
CA ALA A 175 -0.85 15.49 -7.40
C ALA A 175 -1.07 16.72 -8.30
N ALA A 176 -0.02 17.16 -9.01
CA ALA A 176 -0.09 18.30 -9.91
C ALA A 176 -0.95 18.02 -11.15
N VAL A 177 -0.76 16.87 -11.82
CA VAL A 177 -1.53 16.50 -13.02
C VAL A 177 -3.02 16.34 -12.70
N TRP A 178 -3.34 15.70 -11.57
CA TRP A 178 -4.74 15.49 -11.19
C TRP A 178 -5.34 16.64 -10.39
N GLN A 179 -4.55 17.69 -10.06
CA GLN A 179 -4.98 18.84 -9.25
C GLN A 179 -5.65 18.37 -7.96
N LEU A 180 -4.89 17.63 -7.14
CA LEU A 180 -5.38 17.00 -5.91
C LEU A 180 -5.31 17.97 -4.73
N PRO A 181 -6.29 17.97 -3.81
CA PRO A 181 -6.25 18.77 -2.59
C PRO A 181 -5.34 18.12 -1.53
N VAL A 182 -4.04 18.11 -1.81
CA VAL A 182 -3.01 17.56 -0.93
C VAL A 182 -2.01 18.63 -0.48
N ILE A 183 -1.77 18.72 0.84
CA ILE A 183 -0.75 19.56 1.45
C ILE A 183 0.47 18.69 1.69
N ILE A 184 1.55 18.96 0.97
CA ILE A 184 2.80 18.20 1.04
C ILE A 184 3.76 18.96 1.95
N CYS A 185 3.98 18.43 3.16
CA CYS A 185 4.83 19.00 4.19
C CYS A 185 6.21 18.37 4.15
N ILE A 186 7.24 19.19 3.97
CA ILE A 186 8.64 18.75 3.98
C ILE A 186 9.32 19.29 5.23
N GLU A 187 9.62 18.40 6.19
CA GLU A 187 10.40 18.75 7.37
C GLU A 187 11.89 18.79 7.02
N ASN A 188 12.36 19.98 6.65
CA ASN A 188 13.75 20.20 6.29
C ASN A 188 14.58 20.50 7.56
N ASN A 189 15.17 19.46 8.12
CA ASN A 189 16.06 19.54 9.26
C ASN A 189 17.55 19.46 8.87
N ALA A 190 17.84 19.56 7.58
CA ALA A 190 19.17 19.52 6.96
C ALA A 190 19.93 18.17 7.08
N TRP A 191 19.24 17.07 7.47
CA TRP A 191 19.88 15.78 7.71
C TRP A 191 19.02 14.58 7.30
N GLY A 192 19.37 13.90 6.23
CA GLY A 192 18.84 12.57 5.88
C GLY A 192 19.61 11.48 6.65
N LEU A 193 19.03 10.90 7.69
CA LEU A 193 19.74 10.05 8.64
C LEU A 193 20.90 10.80 9.29
N SER A 194 22.15 10.47 8.94
CA SER A 194 23.38 11.18 9.34
C SER A 194 24.05 11.91 8.16
N THR A 195 23.44 11.90 6.99
CA THR A 195 23.94 12.54 5.77
C THR A 195 23.41 13.97 5.69
N PRO A 196 24.28 14.99 5.56
CA PRO A 196 23.86 16.37 5.45
C PRO A 196 23.13 16.63 4.12
N SER A 197 22.30 17.66 4.08
CA SER A 197 21.45 17.97 2.94
C SER A 197 22.20 18.29 1.65
N ASP A 198 23.42 18.85 1.72
CA ASP A 198 24.26 19.15 0.56
C ASP A 198 24.82 17.89 -0.13
N GLU A 199 24.76 16.73 0.53
CA GLU A 199 25.00 15.40 -0.05
C GLU A 199 23.71 14.73 -0.55
N GLN A 200 22.53 15.28 -0.25
CA GLN A 200 21.22 14.75 -0.67
C GLN A 200 20.67 15.48 -1.90
N PHE A 201 20.80 16.79 -1.98
CA PHE A 201 20.27 17.61 -3.07
C PHE A 201 21.11 18.88 -3.29
N LYS A 202 20.96 19.54 -4.47
CA LYS A 202 21.75 20.71 -4.87
C LYS A 202 20.97 22.03 -4.92
N PHE A 203 19.64 21.98 -4.88
CA PHE A 203 18.82 23.20 -4.79
C PHE A 203 18.86 23.76 -3.35
N GLU A 204 18.50 25.02 -3.20
CA GLU A 204 18.54 25.72 -1.91
C GLU A 204 17.29 25.45 -1.08
N HIS A 205 16.12 25.46 -1.75
CA HIS A 205 14.82 25.26 -1.12
C HIS A 205 14.00 24.20 -1.84
N PHE A 206 13.24 23.39 -1.10
CA PHE A 206 12.32 22.44 -1.71
C PHE A 206 11.24 23.10 -2.56
N THR A 207 10.86 24.33 -2.21
CA THR A 207 9.95 25.16 -3.01
C THR A 207 10.46 25.42 -4.41
N ASP A 208 11.78 25.42 -4.66
CA ASP A 208 12.37 25.59 -5.99
C ASP A 208 12.02 24.41 -6.92
N LYS A 209 11.78 23.23 -6.35
CA LYS A 209 11.32 22.04 -7.10
C LYS A 209 9.86 22.16 -7.55
N ALA A 210 9.02 22.84 -6.81
CA ALA A 210 7.57 22.91 -7.03
C ALA A 210 7.21 23.35 -8.44
N ILE A 211 7.91 24.36 -8.96
CA ILE A 211 7.69 24.91 -10.30
C ILE A 211 7.95 23.87 -11.41
N GLY A 212 8.88 22.93 -11.18
CA GLY A 212 9.18 21.83 -12.12
C GLY A 212 8.02 20.83 -12.29
N TYR A 213 7.09 20.77 -11.33
CA TYR A 213 5.87 19.97 -11.39
C TYR A 213 4.64 20.79 -11.77
N GLY A 214 4.80 22.09 -12.05
CA GLY A 214 3.68 22.99 -12.37
C GLY A 214 2.91 23.47 -11.13
N ILE A 215 3.48 23.35 -9.93
CA ILE A 215 2.96 23.98 -8.71
C ILE A 215 3.49 25.41 -8.70
N PRO A 216 2.62 26.44 -8.74
CA PRO A 216 3.05 27.83 -8.83
C PRO A 216 3.67 28.33 -7.51
N GLU A 217 4.41 29.43 -7.57
CA GLU A 217 5.14 29.99 -6.42
C GLU A 217 4.22 30.31 -5.23
N GLU A 218 3.01 30.78 -5.48
CA GLU A 218 2.02 31.07 -4.44
C GLU A 218 1.53 29.81 -3.68
N ASP A 219 1.72 28.62 -4.25
CA ASP A 219 1.37 27.33 -3.67
C ASP A 219 2.62 26.56 -3.16
N ALA A 220 3.78 27.23 -3.08
CA ALA A 220 5.04 26.70 -2.58
C ALA A 220 5.57 27.59 -1.45
N LEU A 221 5.32 27.19 -0.21
CA LEU A 221 5.54 28.02 0.96
C LEU A 221 6.81 27.59 1.73
N GLN A 222 7.60 28.56 2.18
CA GLN A 222 8.68 28.37 3.15
C GLN A 222 8.23 28.92 4.50
N VAL A 223 8.34 28.11 5.56
CA VAL A 223 7.85 28.45 6.90
C VAL A 223 8.92 28.11 7.95
N ASP A 224 9.07 28.97 8.95
CA ASP A 224 9.85 28.65 10.16
C ASP A 224 9.11 27.51 10.91
N GLY A 225 9.65 26.30 10.84
CA GLY A 225 9.08 25.11 11.48
C GLY A 225 9.15 25.14 13.01
N ASN A 226 9.88 26.11 13.59
CA ASN A 226 9.95 26.33 15.03
C ASN A 226 8.99 27.44 15.52
N ASP A 227 8.23 28.06 14.59
CA ASP A 227 7.14 28.96 14.93
C ASP A 227 5.77 28.25 14.83
N LEU A 228 5.19 27.91 15.96
CA LEU A 228 3.91 27.20 16.07
C LEU A 228 2.77 27.91 15.34
N LEU A 229 2.71 29.25 15.44
CA LEU A 229 1.62 30.03 14.81
C LEU A 229 1.82 30.17 13.31
N ALA A 230 3.06 30.29 12.84
CA ALA A 230 3.38 30.30 11.42
C ALA A 230 2.99 28.95 10.77
N VAL A 231 3.32 27.83 11.39
CA VAL A 231 2.91 26.49 10.95
C VAL A 231 1.38 26.37 10.91
N TYR A 232 0.71 26.73 12.00
CA TYR A 232 -0.76 26.71 12.10
C TYR A 232 -1.42 27.51 10.98
N HIS A 233 -1.00 28.74 10.78
CA HIS A 233 -1.58 29.62 9.77
C HIS A 233 -1.28 29.20 8.33
N ALA A 234 -0.10 28.67 8.07
CA ALA A 234 0.27 28.17 6.74
C ALA A 234 -0.61 26.97 6.34
N VAL A 235 -0.73 25.98 7.23
CA VAL A 235 -1.55 24.77 6.95
C VAL A 235 -3.03 25.12 6.88
N LYS A 236 -3.53 25.98 7.78
CA LYS A 236 -4.93 26.44 7.76
C LYS A 236 -5.25 27.18 6.46
N GLY A 237 -4.39 28.12 6.07
CA GLY A 237 -4.56 28.88 4.83
C GLY A 237 -4.51 28.01 3.59
N ALA A 238 -3.61 27.01 3.56
CA ALA A 238 -3.54 26.04 2.48
C ALA A 238 -4.83 25.21 2.37
N ALA A 239 -5.33 24.67 3.48
CA ALA A 239 -6.56 23.91 3.49
C ALA A 239 -7.79 24.74 3.06
N GLU A 240 -7.87 25.99 3.51
CA GLU A 240 -8.93 26.92 3.11
C GLU A 240 -8.86 27.26 1.61
N ALA A 241 -7.66 27.48 1.06
CA ALA A 241 -7.44 27.78 -0.36
C ALA A 241 -7.79 26.60 -1.28
N MET A 242 -7.68 25.37 -0.81
CA MET A 242 -8.02 24.14 -1.55
C MET A 242 -9.53 23.87 -1.60
N ARG A 243 -10.32 24.44 -0.69
CA ARG A 243 -11.76 24.20 -0.61
C ARG A 243 -12.48 24.63 -1.86
N ASP A 244 -12.11 25.78 -2.38
CA ASP A 244 -12.73 26.37 -3.58
C ASP A 244 -12.00 25.95 -4.87
N ARG A 245 -10.72 25.66 -4.78
CA ARG A 245 -9.86 25.28 -5.91
C ARG A 245 -8.91 24.15 -5.48
N PRO A 246 -9.32 22.88 -5.66
CA PRO A 246 -8.45 21.72 -5.38
C PRO A 246 -7.16 21.78 -6.20
N ARG A 247 -6.02 21.68 -5.52
CA ARG A 247 -4.68 21.63 -6.12
C ARG A 247 -3.64 21.29 -5.05
N PRO A 248 -2.46 20.78 -5.41
CA PRO A 248 -1.40 20.54 -4.41
C PRO A 248 -0.79 21.85 -3.91
N ILE A 249 -0.50 21.90 -2.61
CA ILE A 249 0.29 22.96 -1.99
C ILE A 249 1.48 22.31 -1.29
N MET A 250 2.69 22.81 -1.55
CA MET A 250 3.92 22.37 -0.92
C MET A 250 4.32 23.34 0.19
N ILE A 251 4.65 22.80 1.37
CA ILE A 251 5.15 23.62 2.49
C ILE A 251 6.47 23.02 2.97
N GLU A 252 7.54 23.80 2.85
CA GLU A 252 8.85 23.51 3.43
C GLU A 252 8.94 24.11 4.81
N PHE A 253 9.08 23.27 5.85
CA PHE A 253 9.32 23.68 7.23
C PHE A 253 10.82 23.61 7.55
N LYS A 254 11.45 24.76 7.77
CA LYS A 254 12.83 24.80 8.27
C LYS A 254 12.85 24.53 9.75
N THR A 255 13.61 23.53 10.18
CA THR A 255 13.63 23.07 11.57
C THR A 255 14.93 22.32 11.89
N PHE A 256 15.04 21.78 13.09
CA PHE A 256 16.16 20.95 13.49
C PHE A 256 15.75 19.83 14.45
N ARG A 257 16.42 18.73 14.30
CA ARG A 257 16.23 17.50 15.09
C ARG A 257 17.22 17.45 16.25
N MET A 258 16.79 17.81 17.46
CA MET A 258 17.66 17.98 18.64
C MET A 258 18.30 16.68 19.14
N ARG A 259 17.71 15.51 18.82
CA ARG A 259 18.12 14.20 19.36
C ARG A 259 18.76 13.26 18.32
N GLY A 260 19.11 13.73 17.15
CA GLY A 260 19.61 12.89 16.07
C GLY A 260 18.50 12.08 15.37
N HIS A 261 18.89 11.13 14.51
CA HIS A 261 17.92 10.35 13.76
C HIS A 261 17.14 9.38 14.63
N GLU A 262 17.83 8.61 15.44
CA GLU A 262 17.32 7.70 16.46
C GLU A 262 18.13 7.89 17.74
N GLU A 263 17.53 7.73 18.90
CA GLU A 263 18.21 7.92 20.19
C GLU A 263 19.46 7.05 20.34
N ALA A 264 19.47 5.82 19.79
CA ALA A 264 20.61 4.93 19.80
C ALA A 264 21.76 5.39 18.88
N SER A 265 21.48 6.17 17.84
CA SER A 265 22.50 6.67 16.90
C SER A 265 23.32 7.81 17.48
N GLY A 266 22.79 8.55 18.45
CA GLY A 266 23.40 9.75 19.03
C GLY A 266 23.52 10.91 18.02
N THR A 267 24.36 11.89 18.35
CA THR A 267 24.48 13.16 17.61
C THR A 267 25.91 13.50 17.18
N LYS A 268 26.84 12.54 17.24
CA LYS A 268 28.28 12.78 16.97
C LYS A 268 28.60 13.27 15.56
N TYR A 269 27.66 13.10 14.62
CA TYR A 269 27.81 13.56 13.24
C TYR A 269 27.39 15.02 13.04
N TYR A 270 26.80 15.64 14.05
CA TYR A 270 26.52 17.07 13.99
C TYR A 270 27.78 17.90 14.22
N PRO A 271 27.96 19.00 13.51
CA PRO A 271 29.02 19.98 13.83
C PRO A 271 28.92 20.51 15.26
N ASP A 272 30.07 20.80 15.85
CA ASP A 272 30.14 21.42 17.18
C ASP A 272 29.35 22.74 17.20
N GLY A 273 28.59 22.96 18.26
CA GLY A 273 27.80 24.18 18.47
C GLY A 273 26.44 24.20 17.74
N LEU A 274 26.14 23.23 16.89
CA LEU A 274 24.90 23.23 16.13
C LEU A 274 23.67 22.99 17.03
N ILE A 275 23.75 22.07 17.96
CA ILE A 275 22.67 21.79 18.92
C ILE A 275 22.43 23.02 19.81
N GLU A 276 23.51 23.66 20.33
CA GLU A 276 23.45 24.86 21.15
C GLU A 276 22.81 26.04 20.39
N HIS A 277 23.11 26.16 19.10
CA HIS A 277 22.50 27.16 18.25
C HIS A 277 20.95 26.95 18.14
N TRP A 278 20.52 25.74 17.80
CA TRP A 278 19.09 25.43 17.66
C TRP A 278 18.34 25.41 19.00
N ALA A 279 19.02 25.15 20.11
CA ALA A 279 18.43 25.26 21.44
C ALA A 279 18.00 26.69 21.80
N GLN A 280 18.62 27.72 21.22
CA GLN A 280 18.21 29.13 21.41
C GLN A 280 16.88 29.46 20.76
N ILE A 281 16.44 28.63 19.78
CA ILE A 281 15.20 28.78 19.04
C ILE A 281 14.30 27.56 19.20
N ASP A 282 14.40 26.89 20.35
CA ASP A 282 13.52 25.77 20.69
C ASP A 282 12.04 26.16 20.58
N PRO A 283 11.21 25.40 19.85
CA PRO A 283 9.82 25.80 19.59
C PRO A 283 8.95 25.93 20.84
N VAL A 284 9.16 25.08 21.85
CA VAL A 284 8.38 25.12 23.10
C VAL A 284 8.80 26.29 23.97
N GLU A 285 10.11 26.51 24.14
CA GLU A 285 10.62 27.61 24.94
C GLU A 285 10.29 28.98 24.32
N ARG A 286 10.49 29.15 23.00
CA ARG A 286 10.11 30.36 22.28
C ARG A 286 8.64 30.71 22.45
N PHE A 287 7.77 29.74 22.26
CA PHE A 287 6.33 29.95 22.39
C PHE A 287 5.91 30.27 23.82
N THR A 288 6.54 29.61 24.81
CA THR A 288 6.34 29.90 26.24
C THR A 288 6.70 31.34 26.56
N ASP A 289 7.89 31.79 26.15
CA ASP A 289 8.38 33.14 26.45
C ASP A 289 7.53 34.23 25.79
N TRP A 290 7.13 33.99 24.53
CA TRP A 290 6.22 34.89 23.83
C TRP A 290 4.84 34.98 24.52
N ALA A 291 4.24 33.87 24.88
CA ALA A 291 2.92 33.83 25.49
C ALA A 291 2.91 34.47 26.90
N LYS A 292 4.02 34.29 27.67
CA LYS A 292 4.24 34.98 28.95
C LYS A 292 4.39 36.47 28.76
N THR A 293 5.24 36.90 27.82
CA THR A 293 5.51 38.32 27.53
C THR A 293 4.24 39.06 27.14
N ASN A 294 3.31 38.38 26.44
CA ASN A 294 2.01 38.95 26.05
C ASN A 294 0.91 38.76 27.11
N GLY A 295 1.24 38.24 28.29
CA GLY A 295 0.29 38.08 29.41
C GLY A 295 -0.81 37.03 29.18
N ILE A 296 -0.61 36.13 28.21
CA ILE A 296 -1.60 35.08 27.86
C ILE A 296 -1.54 33.92 28.85
N ILE A 297 -0.31 33.57 29.29
CA ILE A 297 -0.01 32.55 30.31
C ILE A 297 0.90 33.14 31.37
N ASP A 298 0.88 32.58 32.57
CA ASP A 298 1.79 32.87 33.65
C ASP A 298 2.46 31.60 34.21
N ASN A 299 3.31 31.76 35.21
CA ASN A 299 4.01 30.61 35.79
C ASN A 299 3.03 29.64 36.49
N ASP A 300 2.00 30.18 37.15
CA ASP A 300 1.02 29.34 37.84
C ASP A 300 0.23 28.47 36.86
N PHE A 301 -0.15 29.04 35.72
CA PHE A 301 -0.79 28.30 34.64
C PHE A 301 0.12 27.19 34.08
N ILE A 302 1.39 27.52 33.84
CA ILE A 302 2.37 26.55 33.30
C ILE A 302 2.58 25.39 34.29
N GLU A 303 2.76 25.67 35.57
CA GLU A 303 2.94 24.64 36.61
C GLU A 303 1.70 23.75 36.79
N ALA A 304 0.53 24.35 36.77
CA ALA A 304 -0.75 23.60 36.82
C ALA A 304 -0.84 22.63 35.64
N LEU A 305 -0.57 23.10 34.41
CA LEU A 305 -0.64 22.31 33.21
C LEU A 305 0.45 21.20 33.16
N ARG A 306 1.69 21.50 33.59
CA ARG A 306 2.74 20.48 33.73
C ARG A 306 2.35 19.40 34.74
N THR A 307 1.69 19.77 35.82
CA THR A 307 1.21 18.82 36.82
C THR A 307 0.14 17.91 36.23
N GLU A 308 -0.84 18.47 35.54
CA GLU A 308 -1.92 17.74 34.85
C GLU A 308 -1.34 16.75 33.81
N HIS A 309 -0.49 17.23 32.90
CA HIS A 309 0.14 16.38 31.89
C HIS A 309 1.02 15.30 32.52
N SER A 310 1.77 15.61 33.59
CA SER A 310 2.57 14.61 34.31
C SER A 310 1.71 13.50 34.92
N GLN A 311 0.54 13.84 35.45
CA GLN A 311 -0.41 12.86 35.98
C GLN A 311 -1.00 11.99 34.88
N THR A 312 -1.42 12.59 33.76
CA THR A 312 -1.95 11.89 32.59
C THR A 312 -0.93 10.94 32.00
N ILE A 313 0.31 11.39 31.80
CA ILE A 313 1.42 10.55 31.32
C ILE A 313 1.69 9.38 32.27
N LYS A 314 1.77 9.63 33.59
CA LYS A 314 1.99 8.57 34.59
C LYS A 314 0.85 7.55 34.60
N SER A 315 -0.40 8.02 34.51
CA SER A 315 -1.58 7.15 34.48
C SER A 315 -1.61 6.28 33.23
N GLY A 316 -1.37 6.85 32.05
CA GLY A 316 -1.30 6.11 30.80
C GLY A 316 -0.17 5.09 30.77
N LEU A 317 1.03 5.45 31.24
CA LEU A 317 2.15 4.50 31.35
C LEU A 317 1.86 3.37 32.32
N LYS A 318 1.17 3.66 33.45
CA LYS A 318 0.77 2.63 34.41
C LYS A 318 -0.27 1.69 33.80
N ALA A 319 -1.25 2.22 33.09
CA ALA A 319 -2.26 1.42 32.39
C ALA A 319 -1.60 0.46 31.40
N ALA A 320 -0.79 0.96 30.48
CA ALA A 320 -0.06 0.15 29.51
C ALA A 320 0.84 -0.91 30.16
N ALA A 321 1.58 -0.54 31.22
CA ALA A 321 2.47 -1.48 31.92
C ALA A 321 1.72 -2.56 32.69
N SER A 322 0.44 -2.34 33.04
CA SER A 322 -0.40 -3.32 33.76
C SER A 322 -1.13 -4.28 32.80
N GLU A 323 -1.09 -4.05 31.50
CA GLU A 323 -1.65 -4.98 30.55
C GLU A 323 -0.90 -6.31 30.55
N PRO A 324 -1.61 -7.44 30.43
CA PRO A 324 -0.97 -8.73 30.27
C PRO A 324 -0.17 -8.77 28.96
N ASP A 325 0.73 -9.72 28.88
CA ASP A 325 1.39 -10.02 27.61
C ASP A 325 0.38 -10.54 26.60
N ILE A 326 0.65 -10.30 25.31
CA ILE A 326 -0.26 -10.68 24.23
C ILE A 326 -0.38 -12.21 24.22
N ALA A 327 -1.61 -12.69 24.41
CA ALA A 327 -1.96 -14.07 24.17
C ALA A 327 -2.36 -14.23 22.71
N THR A 328 -1.63 -15.03 21.97
CA THR A 328 -1.91 -15.32 20.56
C THR A 328 -1.64 -16.79 20.26
N SER A 329 -2.20 -17.29 19.17
CA SER A 329 -1.94 -18.62 18.63
C SER A 329 -1.55 -18.51 17.17
N GLU A 330 -0.94 -19.55 16.63
CA GLU A 330 -0.64 -19.65 15.20
C GLU A 330 -1.91 -19.48 14.35
N SER A 331 -3.02 -20.08 14.76
CA SER A 331 -4.30 -19.97 14.06
C SER A 331 -4.84 -18.54 14.05
N ASP A 332 -4.69 -17.79 15.15
CA ASP A 332 -5.14 -16.40 15.23
C ASP A 332 -4.32 -15.49 14.33
N GLU A 333 -2.99 -15.66 14.30
CA GLU A 333 -2.11 -14.88 13.43
C GLU A 333 -2.35 -15.19 11.94
N LEU A 334 -2.61 -16.46 11.62
CA LEU A 334 -2.95 -16.86 10.24
C LEU A 334 -4.32 -16.33 9.80
N ALA A 335 -5.32 -16.32 10.68
CA ALA A 335 -6.65 -15.80 10.38
C ALA A 335 -6.63 -14.28 10.16
N ASP A 336 -5.83 -13.55 10.92
CA ASP A 336 -5.76 -12.07 10.90
C ASP A 336 -4.98 -11.50 9.68
N ARG A 337 -4.49 -12.37 8.78
CA ARG A 337 -3.82 -11.94 7.53
C ARG A 337 -4.75 -11.21 6.58
N PHE A 338 -6.03 -11.55 6.60
CA PHE A 338 -7.04 -11.06 5.68
C PHE A 338 -8.22 -10.45 6.42
N ALA A 339 -8.79 -9.38 5.86
CA ALA A 339 -10.10 -8.90 6.24
C ALA A 339 -11.16 -9.94 5.90
N ALA A 340 -12.21 -10.01 6.72
CA ALA A 340 -13.34 -10.89 6.46
C ALA A 340 -14.00 -10.55 5.11
N VAL A 341 -14.20 -11.57 4.28
CA VAL A 341 -14.82 -11.43 2.98
C VAL A 341 -16.34 -11.53 3.14
N PRO A 342 -17.13 -10.57 2.66
CA PRO A 342 -18.59 -10.64 2.75
C PRO A 342 -19.14 -11.74 1.83
N ASP A 343 -20.38 -12.16 2.09
CA ASP A 343 -21.13 -12.99 1.17
C ASP A 343 -21.25 -12.27 -0.17
N SER A 344 -21.22 -13.05 -1.27
CA SER A 344 -21.36 -12.48 -2.60
C SER A 344 -22.77 -11.91 -2.83
N ARG A 345 -22.84 -10.76 -3.47
CA ARG A 345 -24.10 -10.19 -3.99
C ARG A 345 -24.60 -10.91 -5.26
N TRP A 346 -23.70 -11.63 -5.91
CA TRP A 346 -23.99 -12.35 -7.12
C TRP A 346 -24.31 -13.80 -6.82
N PRO A 347 -25.22 -14.45 -7.59
CA PRO A 347 -25.42 -15.89 -7.51
C PRO A 347 -24.11 -16.63 -7.83
N ASN A 348 -23.93 -17.81 -7.29
CA ASN A 348 -22.87 -18.70 -7.76
C ASN A 348 -23.10 -19.11 -9.20
N LEU A 349 -22.05 -19.39 -9.95
CA LEU A 349 -22.13 -19.80 -11.36
C LEU A 349 -23.12 -20.95 -11.58
N GLU A 350 -23.14 -21.94 -10.69
CA GLU A 350 -24.01 -23.14 -10.76
C GLU A 350 -25.52 -22.82 -10.59
N GLU A 351 -25.85 -21.66 -10.04
CA GLU A 351 -27.21 -21.18 -9.78
C GLU A 351 -27.77 -20.32 -10.93
N VAL A 352 -26.93 -20.06 -11.95
CA VAL A 352 -27.28 -19.15 -13.04
C VAL A 352 -28.06 -19.86 -14.15
N GLU A 353 -29.34 -19.53 -14.29
CA GLU A 353 -30.22 -20.03 -15.34
C GLU A 353 -30.35 -19.07 -16.55
N ALA A 354 -29.43 -18.14 -16.74
CA ALA A 354 -29.52 -17.10 -17.75
C ALA A 354 -29.12 -17.57 -19.14
N SER A 355 -29.49 -16.75 -20.13
CA SER A 355 -28.95 -16.85 -21.50
C SER A 355 -27.42 -16.77 -21.42
N SER A 356 -26.79 -17.61 -22.23
CA SER A 356 -25.31 -17.66 -22.32
C SER A 356 -24.93 -17.44 -23.79
N ARG A 357 -23.75 -16.84 -23.98
CA ARG A 357 -23.21 -16.62 -25.33
C ARG A 357 -21.75 -17.02 -25.41
N GLU A 358 -21.32 -17.37 -26.60
CA GLU A 358 -19.88 -17.57 -26.84
C GLU A 358 -19.15 -16.22 -26.89
N MET A 359 -18.08 -16.08 -26.15
CA MET A 359 -17.22 -14.88 -26.14
C MET A 359 -15.77 -15.23 -25.90
N ARG A 360 -14.88 -14.33 -26.34
CA ARG A 360 -13.45 -14.47 -26.10
C ARG A 360 -13.15 -14.15 -24.63
N LEU A 361 -11.98 -14.61 -24.13
CA LEU A 361 -11.54 -14.32 -22.77
C LEU A 361 -11.50 -12.79 -22.48
N ILE A 362 -11.01 -12.00 -23.43
CA ILE A 362 -10.93 -10.54 -23.28
C ILE A 362 -12.31 -9.89 -23.19
N ASP A 363 -13.29 -10.38 -23.96
CA ASP A 363 -14.65 -9.85 -23.96
C ASP A 363 -15.36 -10.17 -22.63
N ALA A 364 -15.08 -11.35 -22.04
CA ALA A 364 -15.58 -11.74 -20.73
C ALA A 364 -15.01 -10.88 -19.60
N ILE A 365 -13.72 -10.53 -19.68
CA ILE A 365 -13.08 -9.58 -18.74
C ILE A 365 -13.68 -8.19 -18.87
N GLN A 366 -13.85 -7.67 -20.11
CA GLN A 366 -14.49 -6.38 -20.36
C GLN A 366 -15.92 -6.35 -19.81
N GLU A 367 -16.71 -7.39 -20.05
CA GLU A 367 -18.09 -7.48 -19.55
C GLU A 367 -18.13 -7.54 -18.02
N GLY A 368 -17.30 -8.38 -17.38
CA GLY A 368 -17.19 -8.47 -15.93
C GLY A 368 -16.77 -7.15 -15.28
N LEU A 369 -15.81 -6.45 -15.91
CA LEU A 369 -15.37 -5.13 -15.45
C LEU A 369 -16.48 -4.08 -15.59
N GLY A 370 -17.22 -4.08 -16.71
CA GLY A 370 -18.35 -3.20 -16.92
C GLY A 370 -19.48 -3.44 -15.91
N GLN A 371 -19.82 -4.69 -15.64
CA GLN A 371 -20.82 -5.07 -14.63
C GLN A 371 -20.38 -4.69 -13.22
N SER A 372 -19.07 -4.78 -12.91
CA SER A 372 -18.53 -4.29 -11.65
C SER A 372 -18.65 -2.78 -11.50
N MET A 373 -18.36 -2.03 -12.57
CA MET A 373 -18.52 -0.56 -12.59
C MET A 373 -19.96 -0.11 -12.40
N GLU A 374 -20.94 -0.87 -12.89
CA GLU A 374 -22.36 -0.62 -12.66
C GLU A 374 -22.79 -0.93 -11.23
N ALA A 375 -22.28 -2.01 -10.66
CA ALA A 375 -22.64 -2.49 -9.32
C ALA A 375 -21.98 -1.71 -8.18
N PHE A 376 -20.79 -1.13 -8.44
CA PHE A 376 -20.00 -0.37 -7.48
C PHE A 376 -19.75 1.05 -8.00
N PRO A 377 -20.66 2.00 -7.71
CA PRO A 377 -20.48 3.40 -8.11
C PRO A 377 -19.19 4.02 -7.60
N GLU A 378 -18.66 3.52 -6.47
CA GLU A 378 -17.40 3.94 -5.86
C GLU A 378 -16.15 3.35 -6.52
N LEU A 379 -16.28 2.44 -7.49
CA LEU A 379 -15.14 1.82 -8.17
C LEU A 379 -14.49 2.80 -9.15
N VAL A 380 -13.18 3.00 -8.99
CA VAL A 380 -12.33 3.82 -9.86
C VAL A 380 -11.31 2.93 -10.56
N LEU A 381 -11.24 3.02 -11.89
CA LEU A 381 -10.26 2.35 -12.72
C LEU A 381 -9.12 3.31 -13.06
N MET A 382 -7.88 2.90 -12.86
CA MET A 382 -6.67 3.67 -13.14
C MET A 382 -5.64 2.84 -13.91
N GLY A 383 -4.93 3.46 -14.83
CA GLY A 383 -3.85 2.83 -15.59
C GLY A 383 -3.42 3.70 -16.77
N GLN A 384 -2.34 3.29 -17.43
CA GLN A 384 -1.89 3.96 -18.64
C GLN A 384 -2.82 3.61 -19.80
N ASP A 385 -3.20 4.62 -20.59
CA ASP A 385 -4.02 4.52 -21.82
C ASP A 385 -5.43 3.91 -21.66
N ILE A 386 -5.91 3.67 -20.44
CA ILE A 386 -7.19 2.98 -20.20
C ILE A 386 -8.42 3.86 -20.43
N ALA A 387 -8.27 5.19 -20.50
CA ALA A 387 -9.40 6.09 -20.71
C ALA A 387 -9.84 6.12 -22.18
N ASP A 388 -9.64 7.23 -22.89
CA ASP A 388 -10.15 7.43 -24.26
C ASP A 388 -9.61 6.39 -25.28
N TYR A 389 -8.38 5.89 -25.08
CA TYR A 389 -7.83 4.85 -25.95
C TYR A 389 -8.39 3.45 -25.67
N GLY A 390 -8.91 3.20 -24.46
CA GLY A 390 -9.51 1.93 -24.05
C GLY A 390 -8.51 0.83 -23.67
N GLY A 391 -7.28 1.21 -23.32
CA GLY A 391 -6.19 0.30 -22.98
C GLY A 391 -5.49 -0.33 -24.19
N VAL A 392 -4.28 -0.84 -23.98
CA VAL A 392 -3.45 -1.49 -25.03
C VAL A 392 -4.18 -2.69 -25.63
N PHE A 393 -4.91 -3.42 -24.82
CA PHE A 393 -5.67 -4.61 -25.24
C PHE A 393 -7.15 -4.33 -25.50
N LYS A 394 -7.63 -3.08 -25.34
CA LYS A 394 -9.02 -2.64 -25.54
C LYS A 394 -10.02 -3.18 -24.52
N VAL A 395 -9.57 -3.49 -23.32
CA VAL A 395 -10.44 -3.98 -22.24
C VAL A 395 -11.40 -2.91 -21.72
N THR A 396 -10.98 -1.64 -21.74
CA THR A 396 -11.79 -0.51 -21.24
C THR A 396 -12.35 0.36 -22.37
N GLU A 397 -12.36 -0.12 -23.61
CA GLU A 397 -12.95 0.61 -24.75
C GLU A 397 -14.45 0.90 -24.52
N GLY A 398 -14.86 2.16 -24.69
CA GLY A 398 -16.23 2.63 -24.46
C GLY A 398 -16.57 2.90 -22.97
N PHE A 399 -15.61 2.72 -22.03
CA PHE A 399 -15.92 2.90 -20.61
C PHE A 399 -15.96 4.37 -20.21
N VAL A 400 -15.19 5.23 -20.86
CA VAL A 400 -15.24 6.68 -20.58
C VAL A 400 -16.62 7.25 -20.92
N GLU A 401 -17.23 6.81 -22.02
CA GLU A 401 -18.56 7.24 -22.45
C GLU A 401 -19.65 6.76 -21.47
N ARG A 402 -19.46 5.57 -20.86
CA ARG A 402 -20.42 4.98 -19.92
C ARG A 402 -20.28 5.51 -18.50
N PHE A 403 -19.06 5.69 -18.02
CA PHE A 403 -18.77 5.90 -16.61
C PHE A 403 -18.06 7.21 -16.30
N GLY A 404 -17.61 7.94 -17.34
CA GLY A 404 -16.92 9.22 -17.18
C GLY A 404 -15.42 9.10 -16.86
N LYS A 405 -14.67 10.18 -17.14
CA LYS A 405 -13.20 10.26 -16.89
C LYS A 405 -12.82 10.26 -15.42
N ASP A 406 -13.75 10.61 -14.55
CA ASP A 406 -13.50 10.59 -13.11
C ASP A 406 -13.36 9.19 -12.57
N ARG A 407 -14.06 8.24 -13.15
CA ARG A 407 -14.02 6.83 -12.77
C ARG A 407 -13.13 5.96 -13.66
N VAL A 408 -12.81 6.39 -14.89
CA VAL A 408 -11.93 5.68 -15.83
C VAL A 408 -10.79 6.64 -16.20
N ARG A 409 -9.64 6.48 -15.55
CA ARG A 409 -8.60 7.50 -15.52
C ARG A 409 -7.30 7.04 -16.16
N ASN A 410 -6.77 7.83 -17.09
CA ASN A 410 -5.36 7.70 -17.44
C ASN A 410 -4.49 8.16 -16.28
N THR A 411 -3.34 7.53 -16.12
CA THR A 411 -2.31 7.90 -15.16
C THR A 411 -1.07 8.42 -15.87
N PRO A 412 -0.25 9.24 -15.21
CA PRO A 412 1.16 9.35 -15.60
C PRO A 412 1.84 7.97 -15.57
N LEU A 413 3.00 7.84 -16.24
CA LEU A 413 3.86 6.64 -16.17
C LEU A 413 4.61 6.63 -14.84
N CYS A 414 3.99 6.06 -13.82
CA CYS A 414 4.48 6.06 -12.44
C CYS A 414 3.80 4.94 -11.64
N GLU A 415 4.13 3.70 -11.92
CA GLU A 415 3.48 2.51 -11.39
C GLU A 415 3.53 2.45 -9.86
N SER A 416 4.63 2.93 -9.24
CA SER A 416 4.77 2.97 -7.79
C SER A 416 3.70 3.85 -7.15
N ALA A 417 3.60 5.11 -7.56
CA ALA A 417 2.62 6.06 -7.02
C ALA A 417 1.18 5.61 -7.26
N ILE A 418 0.88 5.01 -8.42
CA ILE A 418 -0.49 4.60 -8.76
C ILE A 418 -0.96 3.41 -7.94
N VAL A 419 -0.10 2.45 -7.65
CA VAL A 419 -0.45 1.32 -6.75
C VAL A 419 -0.85 1.85 -5.38
N VAL A 420 -0.09 2.78 -4.80
CA VAL A 420 -0.44 3.33 -3.48
C VAL A 420 -1.53 4.39 -3.53
N ALA A 421 -1.76 5.05 -4.66
CA ALA A 421 -2.96 5.87 -4.85
C ALA A 421 -4.23 5.01 -4.84
N ALA A 422 -4.19 3.81 -5.42
CA ALA A 422 -5.28 2.84 -5.30
C ALA A 422 -5.54 2.46 -3.83
N LEU A 423 -4.49 2.27 -3.02
CA LEU A 423 -4.63 2.07 -1.57
C LEU A 423 -5.25 3.30 -0.89
N GLY A 424 -4.85 4.50 -1.25
CA GLY A 424 -5.42 5.75 -0.72
C GLY A 424 -6.91 5.88 -1.01
N LEU A 425 -7.36 5.51 -2.22
CA LEU A 425 -8.77 5.40 -2.56
C LEU A 425 -9.49 4.42 -1.62
N SER A 426 -8.91 3.23 -1.40
CA SER A 426 -9.47 2.21 -0.50
C SER A 426 -9.59 2.71 0.94
N ILE A 427 -8.58 3.42 1.47
CA ILE A 427 -8.62 4.03 2.80
C ILE A 427 -9.80 5.02 2.93
N SER A 428 -10.16 5.69 1.83
CA SER A 428 -11.29 6.61 1.75
C SER A 428 -12.61 5.95 1.32
N ASN A 429 -12.73 4.63 1.49
CA ASN A 429 -13.92 3.83 1.20
C ASN A 429 -14.33 3.79 -0.29
N LYS A 430 -13.39 4.00 -1.19
CA LYS A 430 -13.57 3.69 -2.62
C LYS A 430 -13.07 2.28 -2.91
N LYS A 431 -13.51 1.71 -4.02
CA LYS A 431 -12.88 0.52 -4.62
C LYS A 431 -11.95 0.98 -5.71
N ALA A 432 -10.82 0.32 -5.86
CA ALA A 432 -9.84 0.71 -6.85
C ALA A 432 -9.39 -0.48 -7.72
N MET A 433 -9.30 -0.26 -9.01
CA MET A 433 -8.58 -1.14 -9.92
C MET A 433 -7.43 -0.38 -10.55
N MET A 434 -6.24 -0.96 -10.48
CA MET A 434 -5.06 -0.48 -11.18
C MET A 434 -4.68 -1.49 -12.26
N GLU A 435 -4.51 -1.03 -13.51
CA GLU A 435 -4.01 -1.85 -14.59
C GLU A 435 -2.51 -1.61 -14.80
N MET A 436 -1.70 -2.65 -14.63
CA MET A 436 -0.37 -2.72 -15.23
C MET A 436 -0.54 -3.02 -16.72
N GLN A 437 0.09 -2.27 -17.62
CA GLN A 437 0.00 -2.58 -19.06
C GLN A 437 0.53 -4.00 -19.37
N PHE A 438 1.59 -4.40 -18.67
CA PHE A 438 2.16 -5.74 -18.66
C PHE A 438 2.60 -6.09 -17.25
N SER A 439 2.49 -7.37 -16.87
CA SER A 439 2.93 -7.85 -15.55
C SER A 439 4.43 -7.59 -15.33
N ASP A 440 5.21 -7.51 -16.38
CA ASP A 440 6.66 -7.19 -16.35
C ASP A 440 6.93 -5.85 -15.64
N PHE A 441 6.06 -4.85 -15.80
CA PHE A 441 6.22 -3.50 -15.22
C PHE A 441 5.90 -3.44 -13.74
N VAL A 442 5.36 -4.50 -13.16
CA VAL A 442 5.07 -4.59 -11.72
C VAL A 442 6.33 -4.41 -10.86
N THR A 443 7.51 -4.64 -11.42
CA THR A 443 8.79 -4.41 -10.73
C THR A 443 8.95 -2.98 -10.23
N VAL A 444 8.40 -1.98 -10.92
CA VAL A 444 8.43 -0.57 -10.50
C VAL A 444 7.52 -0.33 -9.28
N GLY A 445 6.38 -1.02 -9.21
CA GLY A 445 5.43 -0.96 -8.08
C GLY A 445 5.64 -2.06 -7.01
N PHE A 446 6.69 -2.86 -7.09
CA PHE A 446 6.90 -4.05 -6.25
C PHE A 446 6.87 -3.72 -4.76
N ASN A 447 7.61 -2.70 -4.30
CA ASN A 447 7.61 -2.26 -2.91
C ASN A 447 6.19 -1.96 -2.41
N GLN A 448 5.37 -1.34 -3.23
CA GLN A 448 4.02 -0.92 -2.86
C GLN A 448 3.08 -2.11 -2.65
N ILE A 449 3.22 -3.13 -3.47
CA ILE A 449 2.44 -4.36 -3.35
C ILE A 449 2.86 -5.15 -2.12
N VAL A 450 4.17 -5.44 -1.96
CA VAL A 450 4.65 -6.36 -0.93
C VAL A 450 4.72 -5.74 0.47
N ASN A 451 4.90 -4.42 0.60
CA ASN A 451 5.07 -3.74 1.88
C ASN A 451 3.87 -2.90 2.31
N ASN A 452 3.08 -2.36 1.37
CA ASN A 452 1.88 -1.60 1.68
C ASN A 452 0.62 -2.46 1.54
N LEU A 453 0.23 -2.87 0.32
CA LEU A 453 -1.02 -3.62 0.10
C LEU A 453 -1.07 -4.89 0.95
N ALA A 454 -0.05 -5.73 0.87
CA ALA A 454 -0.03 -7.04 1.52
C ALA A 454 -0.10 -6.98 3.06
N LYS A 455 0.45 -5.94 3.68
CA LYS A 455 0.68 -5.92 5.13
C LYS A 455 -0.25 -5.00 5.91
N ILE A 456 -0.95 -4.10 5.25
CA ILE A 456 -1.68 -3.02 5.94
C ILE A 456 -2.79 -3.55 6.85
N HIS A 457 -3.52 -4.57 6.41
CA HIS A 457 -4.58 -5.19 7.22
C HIS A 457 -4.01 -5.87 8.46
N TRP A 458 -3.02 -6.76 8.28
CA TRP A 458 -2.39 -7.47 9.39
C TRP A 458 -1.76 -6.51 10.41
N ARG A 459 -1.16 -5.40 9.94
CA ARG A 459 -0.51 -4.42 10.82
C ARG A 459 -1.49 -3.67 11.71
N TRP A 460 -2.55 -3.09 11.17
CA TRP A 460 -3.46 -2.24 11.94
C TRP A 460 -4.93 -2.26 11.47
N GLY A 461 -5.33 -3.32 10.79
CA GLY A 461 -6.74 -3.59 10.47
C GLY A 461 -7.32 -2.73 9.35
N GLN A 462 -6.49 -2.04 8.56
CA GLN A 462 -6.95 -1.26 7.39
C GLN A 462 -7.10 -2.16 6.18
N ASN A 463 -8.26 -2.17 5.56
CA ASN A 463 -8.49 -2.90 4.31
C ASN A 463 -7.70 -2.28 3.16
N ALA A 464 -7.37 -3.11 2.16
CA ALA A 464 -6.80 -2.72 0.88
C ALA A 464 -7.68 -3.27 -0.24
N ASP A 465 -8.83 -2.65 -0.47
CA ASP A 465 -9.82 -3.01 -1.48
C ASP A 465 -9.31 -2.58 -2.88
N VAL A 466 -8.30 -3.29 -3.34
CA VAL A 466 -7.52 -2.97 -4.55
C VAL A 466 -7.36 -4.22 -5.41
N VAL A 467 -7.74 -4.12 -6.67
CA VAL A 467 -7.47 -5.14 -7.69
C VAL A 467 -6.39 -4.61 -8.64
N VAL A 468 -5.26 -5.31 -8.73
CA VAL A 468 -4.21 -5.02 -9.70
C VAL A 468 -4.32 -6.01 -10.85
N ARG A 469 -4.78 -5.55 -12.02
CA ARG A 469 -4.85 -6.37 -13.24
C ARG A 469 -3.51 -6.39 -13.95
N MET A 470 -3.08 -7.56 -14.37
CA MET A 470 -1.74 -7.78 -14.93
C MET A 470 -1.79 -8.69 -16.16
N PRO A 471 -1.85 -8.13 -17.38
CA PRO A 471 -1.63 -8.89 -18.61
C PRO A 471 -0.24 -9.53 -18.59
N THR A 472 -0.17 -10.87 -18.67
CA THR A 472 1.02 -11.67 -18.41
C THR A 472 1.26 -12.73 -19.49
N GLY A 473 2.39 -13.42 -19.44
CA GLY A 473 2.72 -14.60 -20.21
C GLY A 473 3.23 -14.34 -21.61
N GLY A 474 3.74 -15.39 -22.21
CA GLY A 474 4.37 -15.42 -23.53
C GLY A 474 3.47 -15.88 -24.66
N ASN A 475 4.09 -16.53 -25.66
CA ASN A 475 3.46 -17.00 -26.90
C ASN A 475 2.86 -15.85 -27.76
N VAL A 476 3.43 -14.65 -27.62
CA VAL A 476 2.98 -13.43 -28.32
C VAL A 476 4.15 -12.73 -29.06
N GLY A 477 5.37 -13.26 -28.97
CA GLY A 477 6.56 -12.71 -29.63
C GLY A 477 6.98 -11.34 -29.12
N ALA A 478 6.80 -11.06 -27.83
CA ALA A 478 7.06 -9.74 -27.24
C ALA A 478 8.41 -9.62 -26.47
N GLY A 479 9.13 -10.74 -26.30
CA GLY A 479 10.47 -10.77 -25.72
C GLY A 479 10.53 -10.55 -24.20
N PRO A 480 11.74 -10.31 -23.64
CA PRO A 480 12.03 -10.50 -22.21
C PRO A 480 11.38 -9.47 -21.28
N PHE A 481 10.84 -8.36 -21.77
CA PHE A 481 10.27 -7.29 -20.96
C PHE A 481 8.76 -7.11 -21.14
N HIS A 482 8.11 -8.07 -21.88
CA HIS A 482 6.67 -8.01 -22.13
C HIS A 482 6.02 -9.41 -22.16
N SER A 483 6.74 -10.45 -21.72
CA SER A 483 6.27 -11.83 -21.81
C SER A 483 6.49 -12.66 -20.55
N GLN A 484 6.98 -12.06 -19.48
CA GLN A 484 7.25 -12.79 -18.24
C GLN A 484 5.96 -13.20 -17.55
N SER A 485 6.02 -14.34 -16.87
CA SER A 485 5.06 -14.78 -15.87
C SER A 485 5.64 -14.43 -14.50
N THR A 486 4.99 -13.50 -13.77
CA THR A 486 5.59 -12.89 -12.56
C THR A 486 4.87 -13.30 -11.27
N GLU A 487 3.93 -14.21 -11.34
CA GLU A 487 3.10 -14.65 -10.22
C GLU A 487 3.91 -15.23 -9.06
N ALA A 488 5.00 -15.93 -9.33
CA ALA A 488 5.86 -16.53 -8.30
C ALA A 488 6.52 -15.47 -7.39
N TRP A 489 6.77 -14.26 -7.88
CA TRP A 489 7.34 -13.18 -7.06
C TRP A 489 6.45 -12.77 -5.90
N PHE A 490 5.15 -12.99 -6.02
CA PHE A 490 4.14 -12.60 -5.03
C PHE A 490 3.58 -13.78 -4.25
N PHE A 491 3.79 -14.99 -4.73
CA PHE A 491 3.21 -16.21 -4.15
C PHE A 491 3.62 -16.42 -2.68
N HIS A 492 4.84 -16.07 -2.29
CA HIS A 492 5.32 -16.17 -0.91
C HIS A 492 5.05 -14.92 -0.04
N VAL A 493 4.27 -13.94 -0.54
CA VAL A 493 3.97 -12.70 0.19
C VAL A 493 2.64 -12.83 0.93
N PRO A 494 2.63 -13.03 2.27
CA PRO A 494 1.40 -13.12 3.03
C PRO A 494 0.56 -11.85 2.94
N GLY A 495 -0.76 -12.01 2.85
CA GLY A 495 -1.72 -10.91 2.77
C GLY A 495 -2.15 -10.52 1.36
N LEU A 496 -1.59 -11.15 0.31
CA LEU A 496 -2.05 -11.04 -1.07
C LEU A 496 -2.96 -12.21 -1.45
N LYS A 497 -3.87 -11.96 -2.39
CA LYS A 497 -4.58 -13.00 -3.16
C LYS A 497 -4.14 -12.94 -4.60
N ILE A 498 -3.94 -14.11 -5.23
CA ILE A 498 -3.45 -14.21 -6.62
C ILE A 498 -4.44 -15.04 -7.41
N ILE A 499 -4.97 -14.46 -8.48
CA ILE A 499 -5.95 -15.08 -9.36
C ILE A 499 -5.38 -15.17 -10.77
N TYR A 500 -5.60 -16.30 -11.43
CA TYR A 500 -5.11 -16.53 -12.79
C TYR A 500 -6.07 -17.44 -13.57
N PRO A 501 -7.14 -16.88 -14.17
CA PRO A 501 -8.14 -17.64 -14.90
C PRO A 501 -7.60 -18.25 -16.19
N SER A 502 -8.18 -19.37 -16.60
CA SER A 502 -7.85 -20.09 -17.83
C SER A 502 -9.02 -20.19 -18.83
N SER A 503 -10.20 -19.68 -18.49
CA SER A 503 -11.39 -19.68 -19.34
C SER A 503 -12.14 -18.35 -19.28
N PRO A 504 -12.94 -18.00 -20.31
CA PRO A 504 -13.77 -16.79 -20.29
C PRO A 504 -14.78 -16.76 -19.14
N GLU A 505 -15.41 -17.90 -18.83
CA GLU A 505 -16.35 -18.06 -17.73
C GLU A 505 -15.69 -17.77 -16.39
N ASP A 506 -14.52 -18.40 -16.12
CA ASP A 506 -13.78 -18.18 -14.88
C ASP A 506 -13.26 -16.74 -14.77
N ALA A 507 -12.79 -16.15 -15.87
CA ALA A 507 -12.28 -14.77 -15.87
C ALA A 507 -13.36 -13.77 -15.43
N LYS A 508 -14.58 -13.87 -15.96
CA LYS A 508 -15.70 -13.00 -15.57
C LYS A 508 -16.12 -13.20 -14.12
N GLY A 509 -16.37 -14.45 -13.71
CA GLY A 509 -16.87 -14.74 -12.36
C GLY A 509 -15.86 -14.45 -11.24
N LEU A 510 -14.57 -14.75 -11.45
CA LEU A 510 -13.50 -14.44 -10.52
C LEU A 510 -13.25 -12.93 -10.44
N LEU A 511 -13.35 -12.19 -11.55
CA LEU A 511 -13.19 -10.74 -11.57
C LEU A 511 -14.32 -10.04 -10.80
N LEU A 512 -15.57 -10.45 -11.02
CA LEU A 512 -16.73 -9.94 -10.26
C LEU A 512 -16.53 -10.19 -8.76
N ARG A 513 -16.12 -11.39 -8.36
CA ARG A 513 -15.83 -11.72 -6.96
C ARG A 513 -14.68 -10.92 -6.38
N SER A 514 -13.66 -10.61 -7.19
CA SER A 514 -12.50 -9.81 -6.77
C SER A 514 -12.89 -8.41 -6.29
N PHE A 515 -13.90 -7.79 -6.89
CA PHE A 515 -14.37 -6.46 -6.45
C PHE A 515 -15.28 -6.51 -5.21
N GLU A 516 -15.67 -7.68 -4.74
CA GLU A 516 -16.36 -7.85 -3.45
C GLU A 516 -15.41 -8.10 -2.29
N ASP A 517 -14.19 -8.53 -2.59
CA ASP A 517 -13.18 -8.88 -1.62
C ASP A 517 -12.44 -7.63 -1.11
N PRO A 518 -12.42 -7.33 0.20
CA PRO A 518 -11.76 -6.16 0.76
C PRO A 518 -10.24 -6.30 0.90
N ASN A 519 -9.65 -7.36 0.36
CA ASN A 519 -8.23 -7.67 0.41
C ASN A 519 -7.55 -7.37 -0.93
N PRO A 520 -6.22 -7.15 -0.96
CA PRO A 520 -5.51 -6.87 -2.20
C PRO A 520 -5.45 -8.11 -3.10
N ILE A 521 -5.86 -7.93 -4.35
CA ILE A 521 -5.91 -8.99 -5.35
C ILE A 521 -4.98 -8.64 -6.51
N LEU A 522 -4.13 -9.60 -6.87
CA LEU A 522 -3.34 -9.59 -8.10
C LEU A 522 -4.06 -10.50 -9.11
N PHE A 523 -4.59 -9.90 -10.16
CA PHE A 523 -5.39 -10.58 -11.18
C PHE A 523 -4.57 -10.73 -12.47
N PHE A 524 -3.98 -11.90 -12.67
CA PHE A 524 -3.17 -12.22 -13.85
C PHE A 524 -4.05 -12.66 -15.01
N GLU A 525 -3.75 -12.17 -16.21
CA GLU A 525 -4.52 -12.43 -17.42
C GLU A 525 -3.59 -12.81 -18.57
N HIS A 526 -3.64 -14.05 -19.03
CA HIS A 526 -2.71 -14.50 -20.06
C HIS A 526 -3.00 -13.88 -21.42
N LYS A 527 -2.10 -13.04 -21.91
CA LYS A 527 -2.26 -12.24 -23.16
C LYS A 527 -2.58 -13.08 -24.41
N PHE A 528 -1.94 -14.24 -24.55
CA PHE A 528 -2.21 -15.13 -25.66
C PHE A 528 -3.66 -15.61 -25.65
N LEU A 529 -4.22 -15.90 -24.47
CA LEU A 529 -5.59 -16.37 -24.34
C LEU A 529 -6.64 -15.30 -24.63
N TYR A 530 -6.32 -14.04 -24.58
CA TYR A 530 -7.28 -12.94 -24.79
C TYR A 530 -8.15 -13.10 -26.03
N ARG A 531 -7.53 -13.47 -27.17
CA ARG A 531 -8.22 -13.57 -28.46
C ARG A 531 -8.19 -14.97 -29.06
N SER A 532 -7.34 -15.87 -28.55
CA SER A 532 -7.26 -17.24 -29.05
C SER A 532 -8.23 -18.20 -28.36
N LEU A 533 -8.77 -17.81 -27.19
CA LEU A 533 -9.67 -18.64 -26.42
C LEU A 533 -11.06 -18.04 -26.38
N SER A 534 -12.05 -18.85 -26.79
CA SER A 534 -13.50 -18.55 -26.64
C SER A 534 -14.17 -19.63 -25.79
N GLY A 535 -15.26 -19.26 -25.15
CA GLY A 535 -16.09 -20.16 -24.34
C GLY A 535 -17.48 -19.60 -24.12
N VAL A 536 -18.36 -20.44 -23.63
CA VAL A 536 -19.76 -20.08 -23.32
C VAL A 536 -19.79 -19.40 -21.94
N VAL A 537 -20.33 -18.18 -21.86
CA VAL A 537 -20.36 -17.36 -20.64
C VAL A 537 -21.81 -16.88 -20.42
N PRO A 538 -22.35 -17.01 -19.20
CA PRO A 538 -23.62 -16.41 -18.83
C PRO A 538 -23.63 -14.89 -18.99
N GLU A 539 -24.69 -14.30 -19.53
CA GLU A 539 -24.79 -12.85 -19.73
C GLU A 539 -24.98 -12.09 -18.40
N GLN A 540 -25.75 -12.65 -17.46
CA GLN A 540 -25.92 -12.05 -16.15
C GLN A 540 -24.65 -12.15 -15.32
N PRO A 541 -24.46 -11.24 -14.31
CA PRO A 541 -23.35 -11.34 -13.36
C PRO A 541 -23.48 -12.60 -12.47
N TYR A 542 -22.35 -13.20 -12.14
CA TYR A 542 -22.22 -14.33 -11.20
C TYR A 542 -20.88 -14.28 -10.50
N SER A 543 -20.76 -15.00 -9.39
CA SER A 543 -19.50 -15.13 -8.67
C SER A 543 -18.94 -16.54 -8.76
N ILE A 544 -17.62 -16.62 -8.65
CA ILE A 544 -16.86 -17.85 -8.43
C ILE A 544 -16.05 -17.66 -7.18
N GLU A 545 -16.16 -18.62 -6.24
CA GLU A 545 -15.46 -18.56 -4.97
C GLU A 545 -13.94 -18.57 -5.17
N LEU A 546 -13.23 -17.63 -4.51
CA LEU A 546 -11.77 -17.57 -4.53
C LEU A 546 -11.20 -18.69 -3.66
N GLY A 547 -10.09 -19.30 -4.10
CA GLY A 547 -9.46 -20.40 -3.39
C GLY A 547 -10.08 -21.77 -3.72
N LYS A 548 -10.90 -21.86 -4.79
CA LYS A 548 -11.48 -23.10 -5.27
C LYS A 548 -10.95 -23.44 -6.67
N ALA A 549 -10.38 -24.65 -6.79
CA ALA A 549 -9.95 -25.19 -8.06
C ALA A 549 -11.12 -25.75 -8.87
N LYS A 550 -10.89 -25.98 -10.17
CA LYS A 550 -11.84 -26.62 -11.08
C LYS A 550 -11.21 -27.89 -11.66
N VAL A 551 -11.89 -29.02 -11.51
CA VAL A 551 -11.54 -30.23 -12.27
C VAL A 551 -12.10 -30.06 -13.68
N THR A 552 -11.24 -29.66 -14.63
CA THR A 552 -11.65 -29.43 -16.04
C THR A 552 -11.79 -30.74 -16.79
N ARG A 553 -11.11 -31.79 -16.33
CA ARG A 553 -11.16 -33.13 -16.89
C ARG A 553 -11.01 -34.16 -15.78
N THR A 554 -11.93 -35.09 -15.71
CA THR A 554 -11.82 -36.23 -14.79
C THR A 554 -10.91 -37.32 -15.33
N GLY A 555 -10.12 -37.95 -14.47
CA GLY A 555 -9.22 -39.02 -14.83
C GLY A 555 -8.88 -39.95 -13.66
N SER A 556 -8.13 -41.04 -13.93
CA SER A 556 -7.79 -42.07 -12.93
C SER A 556 -6.30 -42.42 -12.87
N ASP A 557 -5.49 -42.06 -13.86
CA ASP A 557 -4.13 -42.58 -14.01
C ASP A 557 -3.04 -41.54 -13.67
N LEU A 558 -3.35 -40.24 -13.80
CA LEU A 558 -2.43 -39.12 -13.55
C LEU A 558 -3.23 -37.85 -13.27
N THR A 559 -2.82 -37.09 -12.28
CA THR A 559 -3.29 -35.71 -12.04
C THR A 559 -2.28 -34.70 -12.59
N ILE A 560 -2.77 -33.79 -13.46
CA ILE A 560 -2.03 -32.58 -13.88
C ILE A 560 -2.61 -31.38 -13.13
N VAL A 561 -1.79 -30.71 -12.31
CA VAL A 561 -2.13 -29.49 -11.59
C VAL A 561 -1.56 -28.31 -12.37
N THR A 562 -2.38 -27.37 -12.76
CA THR A 562 -1.95 -26.24 -13.63
C THR A 562 -2.85 -25.02 -13.50
N TYR A 563 -2.56 -23.97 -14.26
CA TYR A 563 -3.33 -22.71 -14.33
C TYR A 563 -3.04 -21.96 -15.64
N GLY A 564 -3.84 -20.95 -15.96
CA GLY A 564 -3.62 -20.09 -17.11
C GLY A 564 -3.49 -20.86 -18.43
N LEU A 565 -2.46 -20.54 -19.21
CA LEU A 565 -2.20 -21.23 -20.51
C LEU A 565 -1.89 -22.72 -20.32
N GLY A 566 -1.32 -23.12 -19.18
CA GLY A 566 -1.01 -24.52 -18.89
C GLY A 566 -2.24 -25.44 -18.94
N VAL A 567 -3.43 -24.94 -18.65
CA VAL A 567 -4.69 -25.71 -18.75
C VAL A 567 -4.95 -26.08 -20.20
N GLN A 568 -4.73 -25.16 -21.15
CA GLN A 568 -4.93 -25.44 -22.57
C GLN A 568 -3.93 -26.49 -23.09
N TRP A 569 -2.67 -26.43 -22.64
CA TRP A 569 -1.66 -27.43 -22.96
C TRP A 569 -2.02 -28.82 -22.41
N ALA A 570 -2.47 -28.89 -21.16
CA ALA A 570 -2.89 -30.12 -20.52
C ALA A 570 -4.11 -30.74 -21.21
N GLU A 571 -5.11 -29.93 -21.57
CA GLU A 571 -6.31 -30.38 -22.28
C GLU A 571 -6.01 -30.88 -23.69
N GLU A 572 -5.09 -30.21 -24.41
CA GLU A 572 -4.68 -30.63 -25.75
C GLU A 572 -4.00 -31.99 -25.73
N ILE A 573 -3.06 -32.19 -24.80
CA ILE A 573 -2.32 -33.44 -24.71
C ILE A 573 -3.23 -34.59 -24.21
N ALA A 574 -4.11 -34.34 -23.23
CA ALA A 574 -5.03 -35.33 -22.70
C ALA A 574 -6.07 -35.80 -23.75
N ARG A 575 -6.51 -34.93 -24.67
CA ARG A 575 -7.38 -35.32 -25.80
C ARG A 575 -6.70 -36.29 -26.74
N ASN A 576 -5.39 -36.23 -26.90
CA ASN A 576 -4.60 -37.08 -27.78
C ASN A 576 -4.12 -38.37 -27.09
N GLN A 577 -4.32 -38.52 -25.78
CA GLN A 577 -3.99 -39.73 -25.02
C GLN A 577 -5.15 -40.70 -25.00
N SER A 578 -5.08 -41.80 -25.77
CA SER A 578 -6.13 -42.81 -25.84
C SER A 578 -5.98 -43.95 -24.85
N LYS A 579 -4.79 -44.10 -24.21
CA LYS A 579 -4.45 -45.22 -23.35
C LYS A 579 -4.57 -44.91 -21.85
N HIS A 580 -4.48 -43.67 -21.46
CA HIS A 580 -4.43 -43.23 -20.07
C HIS A 580 -5.45 -42.16 -19.80
N SER A 581 -6.06 -42.22 -18.64
CA SER A 581 -7.10 -41.30 -18.18
C SER A 581 -6.46 -40.21 -17.29
N ILE A 582 -6.29 -39.03 -17.85
CA ILE A 582 -5.61 -37.90 -17.18
C ILE A 582 -6.68 -37.00 -16.55
N GLU A 583 -6.54 -36.73 -15.25
CA GLU A 583 -7.28 -35.71 -14.52
C GLU A 583 -6.54 -34.36 -14.63
N ILE A 584 -7.28 -33.29 -14.87
CA ILE A 584 -6.73 -31.94 -15.00
C ILE A 584 -7.40 -31.05 -13.96
N ILE A 585 -6.58 -30.41 -13.12
CA ILE A 585 -7.00 -29.43 -12.14
C ILE A 585 -6.49 -28.06 -12.57
N ASP A 586 -7.44 -27.15 -12.83
CA ASP A 586 -7.19 -25.72 -12.96
C ASP A 586 -7.29 -25.07 -11.59
N LEU A 587 -6.19 -24.54 -11.09
CA LEU A 587 -6.14 -23.89 -9.79
C LEU A 587 -6.99 -22.63 -9.74
N ARG A 588 -7.09 -21.84 -10.81
CA ARG A 588 -7.81 -20.56 -10.92
C ARG A 588 -7.35 -19.48 -9.95
N THR A 589 -7.14 -19.87 -8.69
CA THR A 589 -6.57 -19.04 -7.61
C THR A 589 -5.29 -19.69 -7.15
N LEU A 590 -4.19 -18.93 -7.20
CA LEU A 590 -2.86 -19.40 -6.81
C LEU A 590 -2.56 -19.14 -5.34
N LEU A 591 -3.13 -18.07 -4.77
CA LEU A 591 -3.01 -17.73 -3.37
C LEU A 591 -4.34 -17.13 -2.85
N PRO A 592 -5.05 -17.80 -1.92
CA PRO A 592 -4.84 -19.20 -1.53
C PRO A 592 -5.21 -20.16 -2.66
N TRP A 593 -4.55 -21.32 -2.73
CA TRP A 593 -4.93 -22.39 -3.66
C TRP A 593 -5.72 -23.51 -2.98
N ASP A 594 -6.45 -24.31 -3.75
CA ASP A 594 -7.30 -25.39 -3.25
C ASP A 594 -6.49 -26.65 -3.01
N GLU A 595 -5.79 -26.70 -1.86
CA GLU A 595 -4.98 -27.84 -1.45
C GLU A 595 -5.81 -29.12 -1.38
N ALA A 596 -7.02 -29.06 -0.84
CA ALA A 596 -7.88 -30.21 -0.65
C ALA A 596 -8.24 -30.89 -1.99
N CYS A 597 -8.67 -30.09 -2.97
CA CYS A 597 -8.99 -30.61 -4.31
C CYS A 597 -7.78 -31.31 -4.96
N VAL A 598 -6.61 -30.71 -4.86
CA VAL A 598 -5.37 -31.28 -5.41
C VAL A 598 -5.01 -32.60 -4.71
N MET A 599 -5.00 -32.63 -3.38
CA MET A 599 -4.63 -33.82 -2.63
C MET A 599 -5.60 -34.98 -2.85
N ASP A 600 -6.92 -34.71 -2.93
CA ASP A 600 -7.93 -35.73 -3.20
C ASP A 600 -7.77 -36.32 -4.61
N SER A 601 -7.46 -35.49 -5.59
CA SER A 601 -7.17 -35.95 -6.95
C SER A 601 -5.90 -36.82 -7.00
N VAL A 602 -4.84 -36.39 -6.36
CA VAL A 602 -3.56 -37.14 -6.32
C VAL A 602 -3.74 -38.48 -5.64
N ARG A 603 -4.48 -38.55 -4.52
CA ARG A 603 -4.82 -39.83 -3.85
C ARG A 603 -5.60 -40.78 -4.74
N LYS A 604 -6.44 -40.26 -5.64
CA LYS A 604 -7.19 -41.04 -6.60
C LYS A 604 -6.34 -41.59 -7.73
N THR A 605 -5.42 -40.77 -8.25
CA THR A 605 -4.64 -41.09 -9.47
C THR A 605 -3.26 -41.68 -9.19
N ASN A 606 -2.75 -41.53 -7.98
CA ASN A 606 -1.44 -41.97 -7.46
C ASN A 606 -0.21 -41.42 -8.22
N ARG A 607 -0.40 -40.47 -9.15
CA ARG A 607 0.65 -39.80 -9.91
C ARG A 607 0.30 -38.32 -10.07
N ALA A 608 1.31 -37.46 -9.93
CA ALA A 608 1.11 -36.03 -10.01
C ALA A 608 2.18 -35.35 -10.92
N LEU A 609 1.71 -34.41 -11.74
CA LEU A 609 2.53 -33.52 -12.54
C LEU A 609 2.05 -32.10 -12.31
N VAL A 610 2.98 -31.16 -11.96
CA VAL A 610 2.69 -29.75 -11.85
C VAL A 610 3.23 -29.03 -13.09
N LEU A 611 2.34 -28.33 -13.78
CA LEU A 611 2.62 -27.65 -15.07
C LEU A 611 2.42 -26.14 -14.93
N HIS A 612 3.39 -25.33 -15.33
CA HIS A 612 3.23 -23.87 -15.45
C HIS A 612 4.17 -23.26 -16.50
N GLU A 613 3.90 -22.01 -16.89
CA GLU A 613 4.67 -21.31 -17.91
C GLU A 613 5.94 -20.66 -17.33
N ASP A 614 5.88 -20.17 -16.09
CA ASP A 614 7.01 -19.54 -15.42
C ASP A 614 8.22 -20.48 -15.34
N THR A 615 9.41 -19.93 -15.02
CA THR A 615 10.66 -20.71 -14.90
C THR A 615 10.56 -21.85 -13.89
N MET A 616 11.36 -22.90 -14.11
CA MET A 616 11.37 -24.11 -13.25
C MET A 616 11.85 -23.79 -11.83
N THR A 617 12.96 -23.05 -11.71
CA THR A 617 13.56 -22.73 -10.42
C THR A 617 12.82 -21.59 -9.73
N GLY A 618 12.28 -21.88 -8.54
CA GLY A 618 11.55 -20.88 -7.74
C GLY A 618 10.13 -20.60 -8.23
N GLY A 619 9.67 -21.23 -9.31
CA GLY A 619 8.26 -21.17 -9.73
C GLY A 619 7.35 -21.84 -8.71
N ILE A 620 6.06 -21.46 -8.69
CA ILE A 620 5.07 -21.93 -7.68
C ILE A 620 4.87 -23.44 -7.70
N GLY A 621 5.15 -24.09 -8.82
CA GLY A 621 5.12 -25.55 -8.94
C GLY A 621 6.07 -26.28 -7.98
N ALA A 622 7.10 -25.61 -7.49
CA ALA A 622 8.00 -26.20 -6.49
C ALA A 622 7.30 -26.36 -5.13
N GLU A 623 6.56 -25.36 -4.69
CA GLU A 623 5.78 -25.42 -3.44
C GLU A 623 4.65 -26.45 -3.54
N ILE A 624 3.89 -26.42 -4.64
CA ILE A 624 2.80 -27.36 -4.89
C ILE A 624 3.34 -28.81 -4.88
N ALA A 625 4.44 -29.08 -5.58
CA ALA A 625 5.07 -30.40 -5.60
C ALA A 625 5.57 -30.83 -4.21
N ALA A 626 6.15 -29.92 -3.43
CA ALA A 626 6.59 -30.22 -2.07
C ALA A 626 5.40 -30.56 -1.17
N ARG A 627 4.28 -29.84 -1.26
CA ARG A 627 3.05 -30.12 -0.51
C ARG A 627 2.44 -31.45 -0.92
N ILE A 628 2.30 -31.75 -2.20
CA ILE A 628 1.84 -33.06 -2.68
C ILE A 628 2.74 -34.18 -2.15
N GLN A 629 4.07 -34.02 -2.25
CA GLN A 629 5.02 -35.01 -1.78
C GLN A 629 4.89 -35.26 -0.26
N SER A 630 4.65 -34.23 0.53
CA SER A 630 4.47 -34.33 1.97
C SER A 630 3.15 -34.97 2.36
N GLU A 631 2.04 -34.55 1.74
CA GLU A 631 0.69 -34.93 2.15
C GLU A 631 0.21 -36.26 1.53
N CYS A 632 0.74 -36.65 0.35
CA CYS A 632 0.34 -37.81 -0.42
C CYS A 632 1.47 -38.87 -0.54
N TRP A 633 2.51 -38.78 0.28
CA TRP A 633 3.67 -39.67 0.20
C TRP A 633 3.32 -41.18 0.09
N HIS A 634 2.33 -41.64 0.87
CA HIS A 634 1.89 -43.04 0.89
C HIS A 634 0.99 -43.42 -0.28
N ASP A 635 0.50 -42.46 -1.03
CA ASP A 635 -0.42 -42.63 -2.15
C ASP A 635 0.27 -42.56 -3.50
N LEU A 636 1.54 -42.09 -3.55
CA LEU A 636 2.28 -41.85 -4.79
C LEU A 636 2.97 -43.12 -5.30
N ASP A 637 2.72 -43.48 -6.57
CA ASP A 637 3.42 -44.55 -7.29
C ASP A 637 4.73 -44.06 -7.95
N ALA A 638 4.88 -42.75 -8.12
CA ALA A 638 6.04 -42.09 -8.76
C ALA A 638 6.39 -40.78 -8.07
N PRO A 639 7.62 -40.27 -8.19
CA PRO A 639 7.95 -38.91 -7.75
C PRO A 639 7.07 -37.86 -8.43
N VAL A 640 6.70 -36.80 -7.71
CA VAL A 640 5.95 -35.66 -8.29
C VAL A 640 6.83 -35.00 -9.38
N SER A 641 6.32 -34.96 -10.60
CA SER A 641 7.02 -34.32 -11.73
C SER A 641 6.64 -32.85 -11.87
N ARG A 642 7.57 -32.03 -12.35
CA ARG A 642 7.33 -30.64 -12.70
C ARG A 642 7.72 -30.37 -14.14
N VAL A 643 6.84 -29.69 -14.88
CA VAL A 643 7.09 -29.22 -16.23
C VAL A 643 6.84 -27.71 -16.26
N ALA A 644 7.86 -26.93 -16.61
CA ALA A 644 7.83 -25.48 -16.53
C ALA A 644 8.68 -24.84 -17.61
N GLY A 645 8.70 -23.51 -17.69
CA GLY A 645 9.61 -22.77 -18.56
C GLY A 645 11.08 -23.04 -18.24
N LEU A 646 11.96 -22.74 -19.17
CA LEU A 646 13.41 -22.86 -18.96
C LEU A 646 13.88 -21.76 -17.97
N ASP A 647 14.94 -22.09 -17.21
CA ASP A 647 15.60 -21.13 -16.30
C ASP A 647 16.46 -20.11 -17.08
N THR A 648 15.82 -19.38 -17.98
CA THR A 648 16.41 -18.28 -18.76
C THR A 648 15.48 -17.09 -18.80
N ALA A 649 15.97 -15.92 -19.19
CA ALA A 649 15.08 -14.82 -19.55
C ALA A 649 14.20 -15.20 -20.75
N PHE A 650 12.99 -14.65 -20.81
CA PHE A 650 12.03 -14.95 -21.87
C PHE A 650 12.57 -14.49 -23.23
N PRO A 651 12.70 -15.35 -24.24
CA PRO A 651 13.32 -14.99 -25.51
C PRO A 651 12.35 -14.32 -26.49
N PHE A 652 12.88 -13.58 -27.48
CA PHE A 652 12.10 -12.91 -28.51
C PHE A 652 11.86 -13.75 -29.75
N ALA A 653 12.88 -14.46 -30.23
CA ALA A 653 12.78 -15.24 -31.47
C ALA A 653 11.83 -16.43 -31.26
N GLN A 654 10.88 -16.63 -32.18
CA GLN A 654 9.86 -17.66 -32.11
C GLN A 654 10.37 -19.07 -31.81
N ASN A 655 11.48 -19.48 -32.45
CA ASN A 655 12.08 -20.79 -32.22
C ASN A 655 12.68 -20.93 -30.81
N LEU A 656 13.19 -19.84 -30.24
CA LEU A 656 13.68 -19.82 -28.86
C LEU A 656 12.53 -19.75 -27.86
N GLU A 657 11.49 -18.96 -28.17
CA GLU A 657 10.24 -18.90 -27.37
C GLU A 657 9.58 -20.28 -27.27
N THR A 658 9.48 -21.00 -28.40
CA THR A 658 8.99 -22.38 -28.41
C THR A 658 9.79 -23.31 -27.52
N GLN A 659 11.13 -23.18 -27.49
CA GLN A 659 11.98 -23.98 -26.59
C GLN A 659 11.84 -23.58 -25.13
N PHE A 660 11.62 -22.30 -24.83
CA PHE A 660 11.40 -21.79 -23.48
C PHE A 660 10.11 -22.37 -22.88
N LEU A 661 9.02 -22.35 -23.64
CA LEU A 661 7.71 -22.79 -23.18
C LEU A 661 7.69 -24.28 -22.78
N ALA A 662 6.85 -24.62 -21.82
CA ALA A 662 6.80 -25.93 -21.19
C ALA A 662 6.12 -27.02 -22.04
N ASN A 663 5.20 -26.65 -22.93
CA ASN A 663 4.28 -27.55 -23.60
C ASN A 663 4.93 -28.70 -24.38
N HIS A 664 6.05 -28.47 -25.05
CA HIS A 664 6.73 -29.51 -25.86
C HIS A 664 7.48 -30.55 -25.01
N ARG A 665 7.71 -30.28 -23.72
CA ARG A 665 8.30 -31.24 -22.76
C ARG A 665 7.25 -32.07 -22.02
N LEU A 666 5.96 -31.67 -22.12
CA LEU A 666 4.88 -32.24 -21.35
C LEU A 666 4.60 -33.71 -21.74
N ALA A 667 4.64 -34.05 -23.03
CA ALA A 667 4.39 -35.41 -23.50
C ALA A 667 5.37 -36.42 -22.92
N ASP A 668 6.65 -36.10 -22.97
CA ASP A 668 7.71 -36.97 -22.44
C ASP A 668 7.62 -37.16 -20.94
N ALA A 669 7.32 -36.07 -20.21
CA ALA A 669 7.15 -36.12 -18.75
C ALA A 669 5.91 -36.97 -18.32
N ILE A 670 4.82 -36.91 -19.07
CA ILE A 670 3.64 -37.74 -18.86
C ILE A 670 3.99 -39.21 -19.11
N GLN A 671 4.67 -39.50 -20.21
CA GLN A 671 5.07 -40.88 -20.54
C GLN A 671 6.01 -41.46 -19.49
N ASP A 672 6.97 -40.70 -19.02
CA ASP A 672 7.89 -41.11 -17.95
C ASP A 672 7.12 -41.44 -16.66
N LEU A 673 6.24 -40.55 -16.19
CA LEU A 673 5.40 -40.82 -15.00
C LEU A 673 4.51 -42.06 -15.13
N LEU A 674 3.93 -42.30 -16.32
CA LEU A 674 3.06 -43.42 -16.55
C LEU A 674 3.81 -44.75 -16.74
N SER A 675 5.15 -44.72 -16.86
CA SER A 675 5.99 -45.91 -16.96
C SER A 675 6.39 -46.48 -15.55
N HIS A 676 6.23 -45.68 -14.52
CA HIS A 676 6.38 -46.11 -13.13
C HIS A 676 5.13 -46.87 -12.65
#